data_65dd6701c8a8830a3af186b75493b6b3
#
_entry.id   65dd6701c8a8830a3af186b75493b6b3
#
_cell.length_a   1.000
_cell.length_b   1.000
_cell.length_c   1.000
_cell.angle_alpha   90.00
_cell.angle_beta   90.00
_cell.angle_gamma   90.00
#
_symmetry.space_group_name_H-M   'P 1'
#
loop_
_entity.id
_entity.type
_entity.pdbx_description
1 polymer ?
#
loop_
_entity_poly.entity_id
_entity_poly.type
_entity_poly.pdbx_seq_one_letter_code
_entity_poly.pdbx_strand_id
1 'polypeptide(L)'
;ACARGATLLEGLYSPLRILEPMKRVGKRGEGKWQRISFEQLIKEVVEGGDLFGEGHVDGLRAIHDPTTPLDAKHPGFGPKSNQLLVTNTSDEGRDTFLRRFALNSFGSKNFGAHGAYCGLAYRAGSGALMGDLDKNTHVKPDWDNVEFALFMGTSPAQSGNPFKRQARQLASARLRDDFRYVVVAPALPLTTVLADDRGHWQPVRPGSDSALAMGMISWIIDKQRYNADYLAIPGVQAMQQAGEKSWTNATHLVITDEIPTLAGQHLTLAHLSANAAQEPVVVNEAGEIVAANSCPRAQLFVTREVTLADGQTVTVKSSFQCLRESAEKLSLTQYSQQCGVSEADIGALADAFTRHGRKAAVITHGGMMAGNGFYNAWSVMMLNALIGNLSLEGGVFVGGGKFNGATDGPRYNMDSFAGKVKPKGLSIARSKTAYESSEEYRNKVAAGQSPFPAKAPWYPFVAGQLTELLVSALEGYPYPLKAWISNMTNPFYGIAGLRGVAEEKLKDPARLPLFIAIDAFMNETTALADYIVPDTHNFESWGFSAPWAGVASKATTARWPVVRSATSLTADGQPASMESFCIAVAKRIGLPGFGDNAITDPQGNHYPLNRAEDYYLRLAANIAFMGKAPVAEAQPEDIALTGVQRIMPVMTQTLKADEISRVAFIYSRGGRFAPDNSGRVDN
;
A
#
# COMPACT_ATOMS: atom_id res chain seq x y z
N ALA A 1 9.03 23.09 5.23
CA ALA A 1 10.23 22.30 4.93
C ALA A 1 10.65 21.50 6.18
N CYS A 2 11.33 20.38 5.99
CA CYS A 2 11.93 19.62 7.09
C CYS A 2 13.43 19.44 6.80
N ALA A 3 14.21 19.05 7.82
CA ALA A 3 15.65 18.86 7.68
C ALA A 3 16.03 17.96 6.50
N ARG A 4 15.32 16.84 6.31
CA ARG A 4 15.54 15.95 5.16
C ARG A 4 15.41 16.65 3.81
N GLY A 5 14.42 17.51 3.63
CA GLY A 5 14.26 18.28 2.38
C GLY A 5 15.35 19.36 2.23
N ALA A 6 15.81 19.95 3.32
CA ALA A 6 16.88 20.95 3.31
C ALA A 6 18.25 20.36 2.94
N THR A 7 18.50 19.10 3.34
CA THR A 7 19.78 18.41 3.10
C THR A 7 19.82 17.59 1.78
N LEU A 8 18.84 17.71 0.90
CA LEU A 8 18.84 16.96 -0.37
C LEU A 8 20.05 17.29 -1.26
N LEU A 9 20.50 18.55 -1.28
CA LEU A 9 21.70 18.93 -2.04
C LEU A 9 22.99 18.33 -1.48
N GLU A 10 23.09 18.21 -0.16
CA GLU A 10 24.21 17.52 0.48
C GLU A 10 24.23 16.04 0.09
N GLY A 11 23.07 15.40 0.04
CA GLY A 11 22.95 14.04 -0.46
C GLY A 11 23.40 13.91 -1.93
N LEU A 12 23.01 14.86 -2.79
CA LEU A 12 23.38 14.86 -4.20
C LEU A 12 24.91 14.92 -4.41
N TYR A 13 25.61 15.77 -3.66
CA TYR A 13 27.05 16.01 -3.78
C TYR A 13 27.88 15.27 -2.72
N SER A 14 27.27 14.35 -1.99
CA SER A 14 27.97 13.58 -0.95
C SER A 14 29.11 12.74 -1.53
N PRO A 15 30.31 12.79 -0.93
CA PRO A 15 31.41 11.90 -1.32
C PRO A 15 31.16 10.43 -0.98
N LEU A 16 30.11 10.14 -0.19
CA LEU A 16 29.71 8.78 0.20
C LEU A 16 28.76 8.12 -0.81
N ARG A 17 28.41 8.82 -1.90
CA ARG A 17 27.58 8.22 -2.97
C ARG A 17 28.29 7.08 -3.66
N ILE A 18 27.54 6.04 -3.96
CA ILE A 18 27.97 4.95 -4.83
C ILE A 18 27.76 5.40 -6.27
N LEU A 19 28.85 5.59 -7.01
CA LEU A 19 28.81 6.11 -8.37
C LEU A 19 29.15 5.06 -9.44
N GLU A 20 29.75 3.95 -9.03
CA GLU A 20 30.18 2.85 -9.92
C GLU A 20 29.65 1.51 -9.37
N PRO A 21 29.39 0.53 -10.24
CA PRO A 21 29.04 -0.81 -9.79
C PRO A 21 30.12 -1.42 -8.90
N MET A 22 29.70 -2.09 -7.85
CA MET A 22 30.61 -2.76 -6.91
C MET A 22 30.27 -4.24 -6.76
N LYS A 23 31.30 -5.04 -6.63
CA LYS A 23 31.27 -6.48 -6.33
C LYS A 23 31.99 -6.74 -5.01
N ARG A 24 31.39 -7.57 -4.13
CA ARG A 24 32.10 -7.97 -2.91
C ARG A 24 33.35 -8.79 -3.20
N VAL A 25 34.34 -8.62 -2.35
CA VAL A 25 35.57 -9.43 -2.30
C VAL A 25 35.63 -10.10 -0.92
N GLY A 26 35.84 -11.39 -0.88
CA GLY A 26 35.79 -12.17 0.36
C GLY A 26 34.32 -12.54 0.74
N LYS A 27 34.12 -12.83 2.01
CA LYS A 27 32.83 -13.29 2.51
C LYS A 27 31.80 -12.15 2.55
N ARG A 28 30.54 -12.52 2.40
CA ARG A 28 29.41 -11.56 2.51
C ARG A 28 29.40 -10.88 3.88
N GLY A 29 29.34 -9.54 3.89
CA GLY A 29 29.35 -8.74 5.11
C GLY A 29 30.74 -8.38 5.66
N GLU A 30 31.87 -8.77 4.99
CA GLU A 30 33.21 -8.32 5.38
C GLU A 30 33.51 -6.84 5.05
N GLY A 31 32.61 -6.18 4.30
CA GLY A 31 32.78 -4.78 3.94
C GLY A 31 33.89 -4.50 2.91
N LYS A 32 34.33 -5.52 2.16
CA LYS A 32 35.38 -5.42 1.12
C LYS A 32 34.74 -5.39 -0.24
N TRP A 33 35.07 -4.36 -1.04
CA TRP A 33 34.47 -4.11 -2.33
C TRP A 33 35.48 -3.85 -3.42
N GLN A 34 35.19 -4.33 -4.63
CA GLN A 34 35.87 -4.02 -5.88
C GLN A 34 34.93 -3.29 -6.82
N ARG A 35 35.36 -2.19 -7.41
CA ARG A 35 34.67 -1.56 -8.53
C ARG A 35 34.79 -2.43 -9.77
N ILE A 36 33.70 -2.57 -10.51
CA ILE A 36 33.62 -3.34 -11.74
C ILE A 36 32.88 -2.52 -12.82
N SER A 37 33.03 -2.91 -14.08
CA SER A 37 32.28 -2.28 -15.16
C SER A 37 30.81 -2.67 -15.09
N PHE A 38 29.94 -1.84 -15.67
CA PHE A 38 28.50 -2.14 -15.76
C PHE A 38 28.24 -3.41 -16.59
N GLU A 39 29.01 -3.61 -17.66
CA GLU A 39 28.94 -4.79 -18.52
C GLU A 39 29.34 -6.08 -17.77
N GLN A 40 30.37 -6.00 -16.94
CA GLN A 40 30.77 -7.11 -16.07
C GLN A 40 29.66 -7.42 -15.06
N LEU A 41 29.10 -6.41 -14.39
CA LEU A 41 27.95 -6.56 -13.48
C LEU A 41 26.82 -7.33 -14.17
N ILE A 42 26.36 -6.85 -15.33
CA ILE A 42 25.24 -7.46 -16.06
C ILE A 42 25.56 -8.89 -16.50
N LYS A 43 26.76 -9.13 -16.99
CA LYS A 43 27.21 -10.49 -17.36
C LYS A 43 27.12 -11.43 -16.17
N GLU A 44 27.73 -11.08 -15.05
CA GLU A 44 27.84 -11.95 -13.89
C GLU A 44 26.47 -12.20 -13.23
N VAL A 45 25.63 -11.19 -13.05
CA VAL A 45 24.30 -11.36 -12.43
C VAL A 45 23.33 -12.13 -13.31
N VAL A 46 23.49 -12.06 -14.64
CA VAL A 46 22.60 -12.77 -15.57
C VAL A 46 23.06 -14.21 -15.79
N GLU A 47 24.35 -14.43 -16.04
CA GLU A 47 24.84 -15.76 -16.39
C GLU A 47 25.22 -16.61 -15.17
N GLY A 48 25.59 -15.99 -14.05
CA GLY A 48 26.11 -16.71 -12.89
C GLY A 48 27.51 -17.22 -13.10
N GLY A 49 27.89 -18.21 -12.31
CA GLY A 49 29.21 -18.84 -12.37
C GLY A 49 29.85 -19.02 -10.99
N ASP A 50 31.15 -19.30 -10.94
CA ASP A 50 31.93 -19.21 -9.70
C ASP A 50 32.36 -17.75 -9.48
N LEU A 51 31.45 -17.00 -8.85
CA LEU A 51 31.55 -15.54 -8.76
C LEU A 51 32.41 -15.07 -7.58
N PHE A 52 32.45 -15.87 -6.50
CA PHE A 52 32.98 -15.44 -5.22
C PHE A 52 33.98 -16.44 -4.60
N GLY A 53 34.32 -17.52 -5.31
CA GLY A 53 35.17 -18.62 -4.79
C GLY A 53 34.46 -19.47 -3.72
N GLU A 54 33.14 -19.40 -3.65
CA GLU A 54 32.30 -20.14 -2.69
C GLU A 54 31.41 -21.19 -3.39
N GLY A 55 31.74 -21.52 -4.64
CA GLY A 55 31.02 -22.44 -5.51
C GLY A 55 30.16 -21.73 -6.56
N HIS A 56 29.39 -22.52 -7.33
CA HIS A 56 28.58 -22.01 -8.42
C HIS A 56 27.34 -21.26 -7.91
N VAL A 57 27.11 -20.08 -8.46
CA VAL A 57 25.92 -19.25 -8.21
C VAL A 57 25.09 -19.19 -9.51
N ASP A 58 23.82 -19.60 -9.43
CA ASP A 58 22.88 -19.45 -10.53
C ASP A 58 22.62 -17.97 -10.82
N GLY A 59 22.80 -17.54 -12.06
CA GLY A 59 22.40 -16.21 -12.52
C GLY A 59 20.90 -16.10 -12.77
N LEU A 60 20.44 -14.88 -13.01
CA LEU A 60 19.01 -14.60 -13.23
C LEU A 60 18.43 -15.35 -14.43
N ARG A 61 19.22 -15.66 -15.47
CA ARG A 61 18.80 -16.49 -16.61
C ARG A 61 18.42 -17.90 -16.19
N ALA A 62 19.17 -18.52 -15.29
CA ALA A 62 18.96 -19.90 -14.87
C ALA A 62 17.65 -20.08 -14.07
N ILE A 63 17.22 -19.05 -13.39
CA ILE A 63 15.99 -19.05 -12.57
C ILE A 63 14.78 -18.42 -13.28
N HIS A 64 14.96 -17.82 -14.46
CA HIS A 64 13.86 -17.27 -15.25
C HIS A 64 13.18 -18.38 -16.04
N ASP A 65 12.07 -18.88 -15.52
CA ASP A 65 11.15 -19.77 -16.22
C ASP A 65 9.74 -19.56 -15.64
N PRO A 66 8.85 -18.81 -16.33
CA PRO A 66 7.51 -18.52 -15.84
C PRO A 66 6.51 -19.65 -16.04
N THR A 67 6.95 -20.81 -16.54
CA THR A 67 6.07 -21.92 -16.92
C THR A 67 6.33 -23.21 -16.14
N THR A 68 7.58 -23.61 -15.98
CA THR A 68 7.95 -24.84 -15.28
C THR A 68 7.76 -24.69 -13.77
N PRO A 69 7.04 -25.61 -13.10
CA PRO A 69 6.90 -25.59 -11.65
C PRO A 69 8.25 -25.53 -10.92
N LEU A 70 8.33 -24.73 -9.88
CA LEU A 70 9.47 -24.64 -8.98
C LEU A 70 9.75 -26.00 -8.30
N ASP A 71 8.68 -26.65 -7.89
CA ASP A 71 8.68 -27.99 -7.32
C ASP A 71 7.54 -28.80 -7.95
N ALA A 72 7.90 -29.90 -8.62
CA ALA A 72 6.91 -30.77 -9.28
C ALA A 72 5.98 -31.46 -8.29
N LYS A 73 6.40 -31.66 -7.03
CA LYS A 73 5.58 -32.23 -5.95
C LYS A 73 4.62 -31.21 -5.34
N HIS A 74 4.95 -29.94 -5.45
CA HIS A 74 4.20 -28.81 -4.90
C HIS A 74 3.91 -27.75 -5.97
N PRO A 75 3.11 -28.06 -7.01
CA PRO A 75 2.89 -27.13 -8.12
C PRO A 75 2.20 -25.82 -7.69
N GLY A 76 1.55 -25.80 -6.54
CA GLY A 76 0.96 -24.60 -5.92
C GLY A 76 1.97 -23.52 -5.56
N PHE A 77 3.27 -23.86 -5.43
CA PHE A 77 4.34 -22.86 -5.22
C PHE A 77 4.55 -21.96 -6.45
N GLY A 78 4.10 -22.44 -7.64
CA GLY A 78 4.22 -21.69 -8.89
C GLY A 78 5.52 -21.97 -9.65
N PRO A 79 5.88 -21.11 -10.64
CA PRO A 79 6.99 -21.36 -11.54
C PRO A 79 8.35 -21.07 -10.92
N LYS A 80 9.43 -21.53 -11.56
CA LYS A 80 10.83 -21.29 -11.17
C LYS A 80 11.14 -19.80 -11.02
N SER A 81 10.51 -18.92 -11.80
CA SER A 81 10.66 -17.46 -11.66
C SER A 81 10.35 -16.95 -10.25
N ASN A 82 9.57 -17.68 -9.44
CA ASN A 82 9.32 -17.33 -8.04
C ASN A 82 10.56 -17.48 -7.14
N GLN A 83 11.68 -17.99 -7.64
CA GLN A 83 12.95 -18.01 -6.92
C GLN A 83 13.64 -16.63 -6.86
N LEU A 84 13.12 -15.62 -7.56
CA LEU A 84 13.54 -14.22 -7.46
C LEU A 84 12.66 -13.48 -6.46
N LEU A 85 13.28 -12.82 -5.48
CA LEU A 85 12.66 -11.80 -4.64
C LEU A 85 13.05 -10.40 -5.15
N VAL A 86 12.09 -9.50 -5.27
CA VAL A 86 12.35 -8.08 -5.52
C VAL A 86 11.72 -7.25 -4.41
N THR A 87 12.51 -6.39 -3.80
CA THR A 87 12.01 -5.44 -2.80
C THR A 87 12.26 -4.00 -3.24
N ASN A 88 11.34 -3.11 -2.91
CA ASN A 88 11.38 -1.72 -3.32
C ASN A 88 11.03 -0.78 -2.18
N THR A 89 11.53 0.44 -2.24
CA THR A 89 10.96 1.54 -1.47
C THR A 89 9.54 1.86 -1.95
N SER A 90 8.82 2.70 -1.22
CA SER A 90 7.45 3.11 -1.59
C SER A 90 7.41 4.57 -2.01
N ASP A 91 6.53 4.87 -2.97
CA ASP A 91 6.11 6.24 -3.34
C ASP A 91 7.22 7.17 -3.87
N GLU A 92 8.35 6.60 -4.29
CA GLU A 92 9.43 7.38 -4.90
C GLU A 92 9.17 7.71 -6.38
N GLY A 93 8.13 7.16 -6.98
CA GLY A 93 7.65 7.47 -8.33
C GLY A 93 8.26 6.64 -9.46
N ARG A 94 9.01 5.58 -9.15
CA ARG A 94 9.68 4.68 -10.11
C ARG A 94 9.23 3.22 -9.96
N ASP A 95 8.41 2.91 -8.99
CA ASP A 95 7.99 1.55 -8.63
C ASP A 95 7.26 0.82 -9.76
N THR A 96 6.53 1.53 -10.60
CA THR A 96 5.83 0.93 -11.76
C THR A 96 6.80 0.36 -12.79
N PHE A 97 7.97 0.97 -12.96
CA PHE A 97 9.02 0.45 -13.83
C PHE A 97 9.60 -0.87 -13.28
N LEU A 98 9.94 -0.88 -12.00
CA LEU A 98 10.48 -2.08 -11.35
C LEU A 98 9.44 -3.22 -11.30
N ARG A 99 8.15 -2.90 -11.09
CA ARG A 99 7.06 -3.89 -11.17
C ARG A 99 6.90 -4.47 -12.58
N ARG A 100 7.04 -3.65 -13.63
CA ARG A 100 7.07 -4.14 -15.01
C ARG A 100 8.15 -5.19 -15.18
N PHE A 101 9.37 -4.93 -14.70
CA PHE A 101 10.49 -5.87 -14.75
C PHE A 101 10.18 -7.14 -13.93
N ALA A 102 9.90 -7.00 -12.64
CA ALA A 102 9.83 -8.13 -11.70
C ALA A 102 8.59 -9.01 -11.90
N LEU A 103 7.43 -8.37 -12.02
CA LEU A 103 6.14 -9.08 -12.06
C LEU A 103 5.77 -9.47 -13.50
N ASN A 104 5.83 -8.52 -14.43
CA ASN A 104 5.20 -8.66 -15.72
C ASN A 104 6.13 -9.19 -16.81
N SER A 105 7.45 -9.06 -16.61
CA SER A 105 8.47 -9.54 -17.55
C SER A 105 9.22 -10.76 -17.02
N PHE A 106 9.79 -10.70 -15.81
CA PHE A 106 10.44 -11.85 -15.17
C PHE A 106 9.43 -12.89 -14.67
N GLY A 107 8.26 -12.43 -14.19
CA GLY A 107 7.16 -13.29 -13.76
C GLY A 107 7.26 -13.80 -12.33
N SER A 108 8.04 -13.15 -11.45
CA SER A 108 8.09 -13.53 -10.04
C SER A 108 6.86 -13.03 -9.29
N LYS A 109 6.30 -13.87 -8.40
CA LYS A 109 5.25 -13.52 -7.44
C LYS A 109 5.79 -12.76 -6.23
N ASN A 110 7.12 -12.78 -5.99
CA ASN A 110 7.76 -12.29 -4.78
C ASN A 110 8.20 -10.83 -4.94
N PHE A 111 7.27 -9.92 -4.71
CA PHE A 111 7.51 -8.49 -4.70
C PHE A 111 7.06 -7.89 -3.37
N GLY A 112 7.94 -7.16 -2.70
CA GLY A 112 7.66 -6.48 -1.44
C GLY A 112 8.04 -5.02 -1.47
N ALA A 113 7.39 -4.23 -0.61
CA ALA A 113 7.68 -2.81 -0.47
C ALA A 113 7.74 -2.39 0.99
N HIS A 114 8.43 -1.31 1.24
CA HIS A 114 8.58 -0.68 2.55
C HIS A 114 7.25 -0.45 3.28
N GLY A 115 6.14 -0.28 2.56
CA GLY A 115 4.82 -0.10 3.16
C GLY A 115 4.42 -1.17 4.19
N ALA A 116 5.02 -2.36 4.13
CA ALA A 116 4.77 -3.46 5.05
C ALA A 116 5.09 -3.12 6.51
N TYR A 117 6.16 -2.36 6.76
CA TYR A 117 6.56 -1.90 8.09
C TYR A 117 6.36 -0.39 8.31
N CYS A 118 5.50 0.23 7.50
CA CYS A 118 5.13 1.64 7.61
C CYS A 118 3.67 1.81 8.03
N GLY A 119 2.72 1.47 7.19
CA GLY A 119 1.30 1.69 7.43
C GLY A 119 0.39 0.58 6.91
N LEU A 120 0.92 -0.63 6.64
CA LEU A 120 0.12 -1.70 6.05
C LEU A 120 -1.02 -2.16 6.97
N ALA A 121 -0.78 -2.27 8.27
CA ALA A 121 -1.81 -2.64 9.25
C ALA A 121 -2.95 -1.60 9.27
N TYR A 122 -2.61 -0.30 9.29
CA TYR A 122 -3.59 0.77 9.16
C TYR A 122 -4.39 0.65 7.86
N ARG A 123 -3.70 0.47 6.73
CA ARG A 123 -4.36 0.35 5.43
C ARG A 123 -5.26 -0.86 5.33
N ALA A 124 -4.86 -1.98 5.91
CA ALA A 124 -5.66 -3.19 5.96
C ALA A 124 -6.91 -3.00 6.83
N GLY A 125 -6.78 -2.40 8.01
CA GLY A 125 -7.92 -2.10 8.90
C GLY A 125 -8.87 -1.06 8.30
N SER A 126 -8.33 -0.02 7.67
CA SER A 126 -9.13 0.97 6.93
C SER A 126 -9.81 0.34 5.70
N GLY A 127 -9.10 -0.51 4.96
CA GLY A 127 -9.67 -1.25 3.84
C GLY A 127 -10.79 -2.21 4.25
N ALA A 128 -10.66 -2.86 5.40
CA ALA A 128 -11.72 -3.70 5.97
C ALA A 128 -12.98 -2.87 6.28
N LEU A 129 -12.81 -1.69 6.88
CA LEU A 129 -13.91 -0.77 7.13
C LEU A 129 -14.60 -0.32 5.84
N MET A 130 -13.80 0.02 4.82
CA MET A 130 -14.30 0.52 3.53
C MET A 130 -14.80 -0.59 2.59
N GLY A 131 -14.78 -1.86 3.02
CA GLY A 131 -15.19 -3.00 2.21
C GLY A 131 -14.26 -3.30 1.01
N ASP A 132 -13.03 -2.81 1.03
CA ASP A 132 -12.08 -2.95 -0.07
C ASP A 132 -10.66 -3.20 0.44
N LEU A 133 -10.41 -4.44 0.85
CA LEU A 133 -9.09 -4.89 1.30
C LEU A 133 -8.02 -4.87 0.20
N ASP A 134 -8.42 -4.91 -1.08
CA ASP A 134 -7.48 -4.94 -2.20
C ASP A 134 -6.88 -3.56 -2.48
N LYS A 135 -7.65 -2.50 -2.32
CA LYS A 135 -7.18 -1.13 -2.54
C LYS A 135 -6.38 -0.58 -1.36
N ASN A 136 -6.46 -1.22 -0.18
CA ASN A 136 -5.78 -0.73 1.02
C ASN A 136 -6.04 0.77 1.25
N THR A 137 -7.30 1.13 1.31
CA THR A 137 -7.77 2.51 1.29
C THR A 137 -7.28 3.32 2.47
N HIS A 138 -6.79 4.53 2.21
CA HIS A 138 -6.52 5.55 3.22
C HIS A 138 -7.63 6.58 3.24
N VAL A 139 -8.04 6.98 4.43
CA VAL A 139 -8.90 8.15 4.60
C VAL A 139 -8.19 9.22 5.44
N LYS A 140 -8.51 10.48 5.19
CA LYS A 140 -7.99 11.64 5.91
C LYS A 140 -9.11 12.64 6.15
N PRO A 141 -9.01 13.50 7.18
CA PRO A 141 -10.01 14.51 7.45
C PRO A 141 -10.17 15.50 6.30
N ASP A 142 -11.37 16.01 6.17
CA ASP A 142 -11.62 17.27 5.46
C ASP A 142 -11.20 18.45 6.34
N TRP A 143 -9.93 18.81 6.27
CA TRP A 143 -9.30 19.80 7.13
C TRP A 143 -9.93 21.19 7.07
N ASP A 144 -10.58 21.52 5.97
CA ASP A 144 -11.19 22.84 5.80
C ASP A 144 -12.51 22.97 6.58
N ASN A 145 -13.19 21.84 6.85
CA ASN A 145 -14.53 21.82 7.42
C ASN A 145 -14.67 20.97 8.70
N VAL A 146 -13.69 20.11 9.04
CA VAL A 146 -13.73 19.29 10.26
C VAL A 146 -13.71 20.19 11.50
N GLU A 147 -14.57 19.90 12.47
CA GLU A 147 -14.69 20.64 13.73
C GLU A 147 -13.96 19.94 14.90
N PHE A 148 -13.86 18.59 14.85
CA PHE A 148 -13.16 17.81 15.85
C PHE A 148 -12.29 16.74 15.21
N ALA A 149 -10.99 16.71 15.56
CA ALA A 149 -10.06 15.70 15.07
C ALA A 149 -9.47 14.88 16.24
N LEU A 150 -9.66 13.57 16.20
CA LEU A 150 -9.06 12.63 17.15
C LEU A 150 -7.90 11.89 16.47
N PHE A 151 -6.69 12.11 16.93
CA PHE A 151 -5.50 11.42 16.46
C PHE A 151 -5.17 10.26 17.41
N MET A 152 -5.19 9.04 16.88
CA MET A 152 -4.84 7.85 17.65
C MET A 152 -3.65 7.13 16.98
N GLY A 153 -2.56 6.93 17.73
CA GLY A 153 -1.36 6.29 17.20
C GLY A 153 -0.67 7.06 16.06
N THR A 154 -0.89 8.36 15.98
CA THR A 154 -0.20 9.26 15.03
C THR A 154 -0.05 10.65 15.66
N SER A 155 1.14 11.24 15.52
CA SER A 155 1.41 12.57 16.03
C SER A 155 1.38 13.58 14.88
N PRO A 156 0.35 14.42 14.76
CA PRO A 156 0.26 15.39 13.68
C PRO A 156 1.45 16.35 13.76
N ALA A 157 1.99 16.76 12.60
CA ALA A 157 3.18 17.59 12.44
C ALA A 157 4.53 16.99 12.86
N GLN A 158 4.58 15.84 13.52
CA GLN A 158 5.81 15.15 13.90
C GLN A 158 6.00 13.83 13.15
N SER A 159 4.92 13.07 12.95
CA SER A 159 4.93 11.76 12.31
C SER A 159 3.64 11.50 11.51
N GLY A 160 3.53 10.33 10.91
CA GLY A 160 2.41 9.97 10.05
C GLY A 160 2.52 10.60 8.66
N ASN A 161 1.92 9.95 7.67
CA ASN A 161 1.93 10.41 6.28
C ASN A 161 0.63 11.14 5.93
N PRO A 162 0.74 12.27 5.27
CA PRO A 162 1.91 13.09 4.92
C PRO A 162 2.13 14.22 5.97
N PHE A 163 3.01 14.00 6.92
CA PHE A 163 3.10 14.84 8.12
C PHE A 163 3.31 16.36 7.84
N LYS A 164 4.06 16.75 6.83
CA LYS A 164 4.27 18.16 6.48
C LYS A 164 2.98 18.85 5.99
N ARG A 165 2.20 18.17 5.16
CA ARG A 165 0.89 18.66 4.71
C ARG A 165 -0.05 18.72 5.91
N GLN A 166 -0.10 17.65 6.70
CA GLN A 166 -0.93 17.57 7.89
C GLN A 166 -0.56 18.65 8.92
N ALA A 167 0.72 18.95 9.11
CA ALA A 167 1.18 20.04 9.96
C ALA A 167 0.64 21.40 9.52
N ARG A 168 0.71 21.70 8.23
CA ARG A 168 0.18 22.95 7.66
C ARG A 168 -1.35 23.01 7.79
N GLN A 169 -2.04 21.92 7.48
CA GLN A 169 -3.50 21.84 7.56
C GLN A 169 -3.99 21.97 8.99
N LEU A 170 -3.32 21.33 9.96
CA LEU A 170 -3.60 21.48 11.37
C LEU A 170 -3.39 22.94 11.84
N ALA A 171 -2.29 23.58 11.42
CA ALA A 171 -2.03 24.98 11.74
C ALA A 171 -3.13 25.91 11.18
N SER A 172 -3.60 25.66 9.95
CA SER A 172 -4.71 26.41 9.36
C SER A 172 -6.04 26.15 10.06
N ALA A 173 -6.34 24.90 10.40
CA ALA A 173 -7.58 24.55 11.11
C ALA A 173 -7.65 25.19 12.50
N ARG A 174 -6.52 25.30 13.20
CA ARG A 174 -6.42 25.95 14.51
C ARG A 174 -6.74 27.47 14.51
N LEU A 175 -6.79 28.10 13.33
CA LEU A 175 -7.22 29.50 13.22
C LEU A 175 -8.75 29.66 13.31
N ARG A 176 -9.49 28.56 13.13
CA ARG A 176 -10.96 28.56 13.26
C ARG A 176 -11.38 28.37 14.71
N ASP A 177 -12.39 29.09 15.13
CA ASP A 177 -12.92 29.04 16.50
C ASP A 177 -13.67 27.74 16.81
N ASP A 178 -14.23 27.10 15.80
CA ASP A 178 -15.01 25.86 15.90
C ASP A 178 -14.14 24.58 15.94
N PHE A 179 -12.82 24.67 15.69
CA PHE A 179 -11.96 23.49 15.60
C PHE A 179 -11.29 23.15 16.93
N ARG A 180 -11.36 21.87 17.29
CA ARG A 180 -10.68 21.26 18.45
C ARG A 180 -10.04 19.93 18.04
N TYR A 181 -9.02 19.50 18.78
CA TYR A 181 -8.43 18.18 18.53
C TYR A 181 -7.85 17.53 19.78
N VAL A 182 -7.78 16.20 19.77
CA VAL A 182 -7.12 15.42 20.79
C VAL A 182 -6.08 14.52 20.14
N VAL A 183 -4.91 14.40 20.77
CA VAL A 183 -3.88 13.45 20.36
C VAL A 183 -3.74 12.37 21.42
N VAL A 184 -4.15 11.18 21.10
CA VAL A 184 -4.00 9.98 21.93
C VAL A 184 -2.63 9.38 21.62
N ALA A 185 -1.72 9.47 22.56
CA ALA A 185 -0.34 9.00 22.39
C ALA A 185 0.30 8.65 23.74
N PRO A 186 1.25 7.68 23.79
CA PRO A 186 1.92 7.30 25.03
C PRO A 186 2.88 8.38 25.57
N ALA A 187 3.32 9.31 24.71
CA ALA A 187 4.20 10.41 25.06
C ALA A 187 3.59 11.74 24.63
N LEU A 188 3.89 12.81 25.36
CA LEU A 188 3.37 14.16 25.11
C LEU A 188 3.76 14.65 23.70
N PRO A 189 2.79 14.88 22.78
CA PRO A 189 3.08 15.38 21.45
C PRO A 189 3.34 16.89 21.49
N LEU A 190 4.39 17.37 20.79
CA LEU A 190 4.70 18.80 20.72
C LEU A 190 3.54 19.63 20.16
N THR A 191 2.70 19.05 19.33
CA THR A 191 1.53 19.74 18.75
C THR A 191 0.45 20.10 19.76
N THR A 192 0.50 19.56 20.98
CA THR A 192 -0.45 19.89 22.06
C THR A 192 0.15 20.82 23.10
N VAL A 193 1.46 21.01 23.12
CA VAL A 193 2.16 21.83 24.15
C VAL A 193 1.80 23.31 24.06
N LEU A 194 1.60 23.85 22.85
CA LEU A 194 1.26 25.25 22.59
C LEU A 194 -0.09 25.35 21.86
N ALA A 195 -1.07 24.58 22.28
CA ALA A 195 -2.35 24.49 21.61
C ALA A 195 -3.48 25.25 22.28
N ASP A 196 -3.23 25.87 23.45
CA ASP A 196 -4.23 26.47 24.33
C ASP A 196 -5.41 25.51 24.60
N ASP A 197 -6.63 25.99 24.52
CA ASP A 197 -7.85 25.18 24.65
C ASP A 197 -8.20 24.37 23.39
N ARG A 198 -7.43 24.51 22.31
CA ARG A 198 -7.74 23.89 21.00
C ARG A 198 -7.22 22.47 20.86
N GLY A 199 -6.14 22.13 21.55
CA GLY A 199 -5.53 20.80 21.46
C GLY A 199 -5.26 20.17 22.81
N HIS A 200 -5.63 18.92 22.98
CA HIS A 200 -5.45 18.15 24.21
C HIS A 200 -4.63 16.89 23.96
N TRP A 201 -3.79 16.51 24.92
CA TRP A 201 -3.11 15.22 24.95
C TRP A 201 -3.83 14.25 25.87
N GLN A 202 -4.18 13.09 25.35
CA GLN A 202 -4.69 11.97 26.10
C GLN A 202 -3.61 10.89 26.18
N PRO A 203 -2.97 10.66 27.33
CA PRO A 203 -2.04 9.54 27.49
C PRO A 203 -2.75 8.19 27.38
N VAL A 204 -2.08 7.22 26.75
CA VAL A 204 -2.60 5.86 26.54
C VAL A 204 -1.47 4.85 26.71
N ARG A 205 -1.77 3.66 27.18
CA ARG A 205 -0.78 2.57 27.22
C ARG A 205 -0.43 2.12 25.80
N PRO A 206 0.86 1.97 25.44
CA PRO A 206 1.26 1.52 24.11
C PRO A 206 0.59 0.21 23.68
N GLY A 207 0.10 0.12 22.44
CA GLY A 207 -0.52 -1.06 21.87
C GLY A 207 -1.95 -1.36 22.33
N SER A 208 -2.59 -0.46 23.09
CA SER A 208 -3.94 -0.63 23.62
C SER A 208 -5.00 0.24 22.93
N ASP A 209 -4.71 0.74 21.73
CA ASP A 209 -5.60 1.61 20.97
C ASP A 209 -6.97 0.97 20.74
N SER A 210 -7.03 -0.34 20.46
CA SER A 210 -8.30 -1.05 20.29
C SER A 210 -9.11 -1.11 21.59
N ALA A 211 -8.47 -1.24 22.75
CA ALA A 211 -9.18 -1.22 24.03
C ALA A 211 -9.84 0.15 24.26
N LEU A 212 -9.13 1.25 24.00
CA LEU A 212 -9.70 2.59 24.07
C LEU A 212 -10.84 2.77 23.03
N ALA A 213 -10.63 2.36 21.77
CA ALA A 213 -11.64 2.47 20.73
C ALA A 213 -12.90 1.65 21.07
N MET A 214 -12.75 0.41 21.55
CA MET A 214 -13.88 -0.44 21.93
C MET A 214 -14.60 0.10 23.19
N GLY A 215 -13.88 0.69 24.14
CA GLY A 215 -14.47 1.41 25.27
C GLY A 215 -15.32 2.60 24.82
N MET A 216 -14.81 3.40 23.86
CA MET A 216 -15.59 4.49 23.25
C MET A 216 -16.80 3.97 22.46
N ILE A 217 -16.64 2.88 21.68
CA ILE A 217 -17.75 2.24 20.95
C ILE A 217 -18.84 1.75 21.91
N SER A 218 -18.45 1.07 22.99
CA SER A 218 -19.39 0.62 24.04
C SER A 218 -20.18 1.81 24.63
N TRP A 219 -19.49 2.88 24.99
CA TRP A 219 -20.13 4.10 25.51
C TRP A 219 -21.05 4.76 24.49
N ILE A 220 -20.63 4.87 23.22
CA ILE A 220 -21.41 5.46 22.13
C ILE A 220 -22.70 4.67 21.88
N ILE A 221 -22.64 3.34 21.92
CA ILE A 221 -23.82 2.49 21.74
C ILE A 221 -24.74 2.59 22.96
N ASP A 222 -24.21 2.52 24.20
CA ASP A 222 -24.97 2.64 25.42
C ASP A 222 -25.72 3.99 25.51
N LYS A 223 -25.05 5.08 25.18
CA LYS A 223 -25.63 6.43 25.17
C LYS A 223 -26.39 6.80 23.89
N GLN A 224 -26.53 5.86 22.95
CA GLN A 224 -27.21 6.06 21.65
C GLN A 224 -26.68 7.29 20.88
N ARG A 225 -25.35 7.50 20.92
CA ARG A 225 -24.68 8.65 20.30
C ARG A 225 -24.17 8.34 18.88
N TYR A 226 -24.56 7.23 18.28
CA TYR A 226 -24.30 6.88 16.88
C TYR A 226 -25.36 7.47 15.96
N ASN A 227 -25.07 7.56 14.66
CA ASN A 227 -26.01 8.03 13.65
C ASN A 227 -26.92 6.88 13.19
N ALA A 228 -28.06 6.70 13.87
CA ALA A 228 -29.00 5.60 13.61
C ALA A 228 -29.57 5.64 12.18
N ASP A 229 -29.87 6.82 11.66
CA ASP A 229 -30.45 6.98 10.31
C ASP A 229 -29.47 6.54 9.23
N TYR A 230 -28.22 6.93 9.34
CA TYR A 230 -27.16 6.50 8.43
C TYR A 230 -26.89 5.00 8.52
N LEU A 231 -26.76 4.45 9.73
CA LEU A 231 -26.45 3.03 9.94
C LEU A 231 -27.60 2.11 9.50
N ALA A 232 -28.85 2.60 9.48
CA ALA A 232 -30.00 1.84 9.02
C ALA A 232 -30.10 1.71 7.48
N ILE A 233 -29.21 2.37 6.73
CA ILE A 233 -29.16 2.30 5.26
C ILE A 233 -28.45 1.00 4.84
N PRO A 234 -29.15 0.04 4.21
CA PRO A 234 -28.61 -1.30 4.00
C PRO A 234 -27.85 -1.50 2.69
N GLY A 235 -27.85 -0.53 1.79
CA GLY A 235 -27.23 -0.72 0.50
C GLY A 235 -27.20 0.52 -0.41
N VAL A 236 -26.66 0.36 -1.59
CA VAL A 236 -26.39 1.44 -2.55
C VAL A 236 -27.66 2.15 -3.02
N GLN A 237 -28.76 1.43 -3.26
CA GLN A 237 -30.01 2.05 -3.70
C GLN A 237 -30.63 2.92 -2.60
N ALA A 238 -30.66 2.41 -1.38
CA ALA A 238 -31.15 3.17 -0.22
C ALA A 238 -30.27 4.40 0.06
N MET A 239 -28.94 4.25 -0.08
CA MET A 239 -27.98 5.35 0.01
C MET A 239 -28.29 6.48 -0.99
N GLN A 240 -28.52 6.11 -2.25
CA GLN A 240 -28.86 7.08 -3.31
C GLN A 240 -30.21 7.79 -3.04
N GLN A 241 -31.22 7.04 -2.58
CA GLN A 241 -32.52 7.59 -2.21
C GLN A 241 -32.44 8.54 -1.02
N ALA A 242 -31.60 8.22 -0.04
CA ALA A 242 -31.35 9.06 1.13
C ALA A 242 -30.46 10.28 0.84
N GLY A 243 -29.85 10.37 -0.36
CA GLY A 243 -28.89 11.42 -0.70
C GLY A 243 -27.53 11.28 0.00
N GLU A 244 -27.24 10.09 0.53
CA GLU A 244 -25.97 9.80 1.21
C GLU A 244 -24.85 9.50 0.23
N LYS A 245 -23.60 9.65 0.68
CA LYS A 245 -22.39 9.41 -0.11
C LYS A 245 -21.74 8.06 0.17
N SER A 246 -22.16 7.41 1.26
CA SER A 246 -21.71 6.10 1.68
C SER A 246 -22.80 5.38 2.44
N TRP A 247 -22.64 4.10 2.69
CA TRP A 247 -23.53 3.26 3.47
C TRP A 247 -22.71 2.21 4.24
N THR A 248 -23.35 1.50 5.18
CA THR A 248 -22.67 0.44 5.94
C THR A 248 -23.43 -0.88 5.87
N ASN A 249 -22.78 -1.98 6.17
CA ASN A 249 -23.40 -3.30 6.36
C ASN A 249 -23.94 -3.51 7.79
N ALA A 250 -24.14 -2.44 8.56
CA ALA A 250 -24.57 -2.51 9.97
C ALA A 250 -25.83 -3.36 10.18
N THR A 251 -26.75 -3.32 9.23
CA THR A 251 -28.03 -4.05 9.27
C THR A 251 -27.98 -5.45 8.63
N HIS A 252 -26.92 -5.82 7.93
CA HIS A 252 -26.78 -7.13 7.27
C HIS A 252 -26.77 -8.25 8.30
N LEU A 253 -27.52 -9.32 8.03
CA LEU A 253 -27.59 -10.47 8.93
C LEU A 253 -26.35 -11.35 8.80
N VAL A 254 -25.79 -11.76 9.91
CA VAL A 254 -24.62 -12.64 10.03
C VAL A 254 -25.03 -13.92 10.73
N ILE A 255 -24.63 -15.06 10.20
CA ILE A 255 -24.83 -16.39 10.82
C ILE A 255 -23.82 -16.53 11.97
N THR A 256 -24.32 -16.72 13.20
CA THR A 256 -23.50 -16.71 14.42
C THR A 256 -23.23 -18.08 15.03
N ASP A 257 -23.93 -19.12 14.55
CA ASP A 257 -23.67 -20.50 15.01
C ASP A 257 -22.30 -20.99 14.52
N GLU A 258 -21.63 -21.79 15.36
CA GLU A 258 -20.29 -22.35 15.08
C GLU A 258 -20.36 -23.52 14.06
N ILE A 259 -20.96 -23.27 12.91
CA ILE A 259 -21.00 -24.22 11.79
C ILE A 259 -19.82 -23.93 10.87
N PRO A 260 -18.87 -24.87 10.67
CA PRO A 260 -17.58 -24.57 10.03
C PRO A 260 -17.65 -23.90 8.68
N THR A 261 -18.71 -24.13 7.91
CA THR A 261 -18.89 -23.57 6.56
C THR A 261 -19.77 -22.30 6.51
N LEU A 262 -20.43 -21.95 7.61
CA LEU A 262 -21.40 -20.86 7.66
C LEU A 262 -21.06 -19.77 8.70
N ALA A 263 -20.35 -20.12 9.75
CA ALA A 263 -20.03 -19.21 10.85
C ALA A 263 -19.38 -17.90 10.36
N GLY A 264 -19.96 -16.78 10.76
CA GLY A 264 -19.48 -15.43 10.41
C GLY A 264 -19.81 -14.99 8.98
N GLN A 265 -20.44 -15.79 8.16
CA GLN A 265 -20.90 -15.37 6.84
C GLN A 265 -22.15 -14.50 6.92
N HIS A 266 -22.28 -13.56 5.99
CA HIS A 266 -23.55 -12.87 5.81
C HIS A 266 -24.61 -13.83 5.28
N LEU A 267 -25.80 -13.82 5.89
CA LEU A 267 -26.95 -14.50 5.36
C LEU A 267 -27.35 -13.85 4.03
N THR A 268 -27.56 -14.66 3.00
CA THR A 268 -27.93 -14.20 1.66
C THR A 268 -29.25 -14.86 1.21
N LEU A 269 -29.87 -14.35 0.16
CA LEU A 269 -31.03 -14.96 -0.45
C LEU A 269 -30.76 -16.42 -0.88
N ALA A 270 -29.55 -16.72 -1.34
CA ALA A 270 -29.15 -18.08 -1.74
C ALA A 270 -29.12 -19.08 -0.56
N HIS A 271 -28.92 -18.63 0.66
CA HIS A 271 -29.09 -19.46 1.85
C HIS A 271 -30.54 -19.78 2.17
N LEU A 272 -31.49 -18.91 1.75
CA LEU A 272 -32.91 -19.03 2.06
C LEU A 272 -33.72 -19.74 0.99
N SER A 273 -33.25 -19.72 -0.27
CA SER A 273 -33.95 -20.32 -1.39
C SER A 273 -32.98 -20.82 -2.44
N ALA A 274 -33.18 -22.05 -2.89
CA ALA A 274 -32.37 -22.62 -3.96
C ALA A 274 -32.44 -21.75 -5.24
N ASN A 275 -31.31 -21.55 -5.89
CA ASN A 275 -31.14 -20.72 -7.09
C ASN A 275 -31.37 -19.20 -6.92
N ALA A 276 -31.51 -18.69 -5.71
CA ALA A 276 -31.55 -17.26 -5.46
C ALA A 276 -30.16 -16.60 -5.54
N ALA A 277 -30.11 -15.28 -5.63
CA ALA A 277 -28.88 -14.52 -5.73
C ALA A 277 -28.05 -14.58 -4.43
N GLN A 278 -26.72 -14.42 -4.55
CA GLN A 278 -25.81 -14.22 -3.41
C GLN A 278 -25.90 -12.77 -2.89
N GLU A 279 -27.12 -12.32 -2.63
CA GLU A 279 -27.40 -11.00 -2.14
C GLU A 279 -27.64 -11.00 -0.62
N PRO A 280 -26.96 -10.16 0.17
CA PRO A 280 -27.18 -10.05 1.60
C PRO A 280 -28.63 -9.70 1.92
N VAL A 281 -29.09 -10.17 3.07
CA VAL A 281 -30.45 -9.87 3.56
C VAL A 281 -30.42 -9.10 4.86
N VAL A 282 -31.50 -8.37 5.09
CA VAL A 282 -31.74 -7.51 6.27
C VAL A 282 -33.15 -7.75 6.80
N VAL A 283 -33.43 -7.24 7.99
CA VAL A 283 -34.80 -7.17 8.52
C VAL A 283 -35.32 -5.75 8.31
N ASN A 284 -36.42 -5.61 7.56
CA ASN A 284 -37.07 -4.33 7.34
C ASN A 284 -37.82 -3.82 8.60
N GLU A 285 -38.42 -2.65 8.56
CA GLU A 285 -39.15 -2.08 9.68
C GLU A 285 -40.40 -2.91 10.06
N ALA A 286 -40.96 -3.66 9.12
CA ALA A 286 -42.10 -4.57 9.38
C ALA A 286 -41.68 -5.91 10.01
N GLY A 287 -40.37 -6.17 10.20
CA GLY A 287 -39.84 -7.40 10.76
C GLY A 287 -39.66 -8.53 9.75
N GLU A 288 -39.75 -8.26 8.47
CA GLU A 288 -39.58 -9.23 7.39
C GLU A 288 -38.12 -9.30 6.92
N ILE A 289 -37.63 -10.49 6.53
CA ILE A 289 -36.34 -10.67 5.90
C ILE A 289 -36.50 -10.36 4.41
N VAL A 290 -35.73 -9.36 3.95
CA VAL A 290 -35.76 -8.88 2.57
C VAL A 290 -34.34 -8.69 2.04
N ALA A 291 -34.17 -8.62 0.71
CA ALA A 291 -32.88 -8.31 0.10
C ALA A 291 -32.41 -6.89 0.51
N ALA A 292 -31.15 -6.75 0.84
CA ALA A 292 -30.58 -5.48 1.29
C ALA A 292 -30.76 -4.35 0.27
N ASN A 293 -30.54 -4.63 -1.03
CA ASN A 293 -30.66 -3.61 -2.07
C ASN A 293 -32.10 -3.12 -2.30
N SER A 294 -33.11 -3.92 -1.96
CA SER A 294 -34.52 -3.52 -2.12
C SER A 294 -35.13 -2.84 -0.88
N CYS A 295 -34.38 -2.79 0.24
CA CYS A 295 -34.84 -2.26 1.50
C CYS A 295 -34.38 -0.80 1.69
N PRO A 296 -35.26 0.17 1.84
CA PRO A 296 -34.86 1.55 2.04
C PRO A 296 -34.27 1.82 3.42
N ARG A 297 -34.73 1.08 4.44
CA ARG A 297 -34.31 1.20 5.84
C ARG A 297 -34.50 -0.13 6.56
N ALA A 298 -33.50 -0.53 7.35
CA ALA A 298 -33.50 -1.82 8.03
C ALA A 298 -33.19 -1.67 9.54
N GLN A 299 -33.57 -2.69 10.32
CA GLN A 299 -33.37 -2.73 11.76
C GLN A 299 -31.90 -2.91 12.12
N LEU A 300 -31.42 -2.11 13.09
CA LEU A 300 -30.04 -2.18 13.60
C LEU A 300 -29.81 -3.32 14.59
N PHE A 301 -30.81 -3.61 15.42
CA PHE A 301 -30.71 -4.64 16.45
C PHE A 301 -31.62 -5.81 16.10
N VAL A 302 -31.00 -6.89 15.60
CA VAL A 302 -31.68 -8.12 15.22
C VAL A 302 -30.96 -9.31 15.82
N THR A 303 -31.72 -10.20 16.45
CA THR A 303 -31.32 -11.58 16.80
C THR A 303 -32.53 -12.47 16.57
N ARG A 304 -32.39 -13.46 15.70
CA ARG A 304 -33.48 -14.40 15.40
C ARG A 304 -32.98 -15.72 14.82
N GLU A 305 -33.82 -16.74 14.90
CA GLU A 305 -33.61 -18.01 14.18
C GLU A 305 -34.17 -17.92 12.75
N VAL A 306 -33.47 -18.56 11.83
CA VAL A 306 -33.85 -18.62 10.41
C VAL A 306 -33.59 -20.02 9.88
N THR A 307 -34.59 -20.57 9.16
CA THR A 307 -34.44 -21.86 8.50
C THR A 307 -33.89 -21.64 7.09
N LEU A 308 -32.77 -22.30 6.79
CA LEU A 308 -32.11 -22.28 5.48
C LEU A 308 -32.83 -23.19 4.47
N ALA A 309 -32.51 -23.07 3.19
CA ALA A 309 -33.09 -23.86 2.10
C ALA A 309 -32.87 -25.36 2.24
N ASP A 310 -31.85 -25.80 2.94
CA ASP A 310 -31.52 -27.18 3.25
C ASP A 310 -32.26 -27.74 4.48
N GLY A 311 -33.09 -26.91 5.13
CA GLY A 311 -33.85 -27.22 6.34
C GLY A 311 -33.09 -27.01 7.65
N GLN A 312 -31.82 -26.62 7.61
CA GLN A 312 -31.04 -26.31 8.82
C GLN A 312 -31.54 -24.97 9.41
N THR A 313 -31.73 -24.94 10.73
CA THR A 313 -32.05 -23.69 11.45
C THR A 313 -30.76 -23.10 12.02
N VAL A 314 -30.56 -21.82 11.80
CA VAL A 314 -29.40 -21.05 12.25
C VAL A 314 -29.82 -19.77 12.97
N THR A 315 -29.01 -19.35 13.94
CA THR A 315 -29.15 -18.06 14.60
C THR A 315 -28.45 -16.99 13.77
N VAL A 316 -29.15 -15.90 13.49
CA VAL A 316 -28.59 -14.73 12.78
C VAL A 316 -28.72 -13.49 13.62
N LYS A 317 -27.73 -12.60 13.48
CA LYS A 317 -27.72 -11.28 14.12
C LYS A 317 -27.35 -10.23 13.08
N SER A 318 -27.88 -9.00 13.26
CA SER A 318 -27.35 -7.89 12.46
C SER A 318 -25.88 -7.62 12.79
N SER A 319 -25.10 -7.14 11.85
CA SER A 319 -23.70 -6.77 12.08
C SER A 319 -23.55 -5.75 13.21
N PHE A 320 -24.50 -4.83 13.36
CA PHE A 320 -24.49 -3.86 14.45
C PHE A 320 -24.75 -4.51 15.82
N GLN A 321 -25.66 -5.51 15.89
CA GLN A 321 -25.85 -6.32 17.09
C GLN A 321 -24.59 -7.08 17.47
N CYS A 322 -23.90 -7.66 16.48
CA CYS A 322 -22.60 -8.32 16.70
C CYS A 322 -21.54 -7.34 17.24
N LEU A 323 -21.49 -6.10 16.72
CA LEU A 323 -20.60 -5.06 17.22
C LEU A 323 -20.93 -4.69 18.67
N ARG A 324 -22.21 -4.50 18.98
CA ARG A 324 -22.67 -4.22 20.34
C ARG A 324 -22.20 -5.31 21.31
N GLU A 325 -22.50 -6.58 21.01
CA GLU A 325 -22.12 -7.71 21.86
C GLU A 325 -20.58 -7.84 22.00
N SER A 326 -19.85 -7.52 20.93
CA SER A 326 -18.38 -7.50 20.99
C SER A 326 -17.85 -6.39 21.88
N ALA A 327 -18.48 -5.21 21.87
CA ALA A 327 -18.10 -4.10 22.73
C ALA A 327 -18.52 -4.32 24.19
N GLU A 328 -19.58 -5.08 24.44
CA GLU A 328 -20.08 -5.43 25.76
C GLU A 328 -19.34 -6.63 26.41
N LYS A 329 -18.44 -7.33 25.68
CA LYS A 329 -17.63 -8.43 26.25
C LYS A 329 -16.75 -8.00 27.42
N LEU A 330 -16.34 -6.75 27.44
CA LEU A 330 -15.60 -6.12 28.53
C LEU A 330 -16.41 -4.93 29.05
N SER A 331 -16.39 -4.74 30.37
CA SER A 331 -16.93 -3.53 30.98
C SER A 331 -16.05 -2.32 30.68
N LEU A 332 -16.61 -1.10 30.83
CA LEU A 332 -15.84 0.13 30.67
C LEU A 332 -14.64 0.19 31.62
N THR A 333 -14.79 -0.36 32.86
CA THR A 333 -13.71 -0.53 33.84
C THR A 333 -12.58 -1.41 33.30
N GLN A 334 -12.91 -2.51 32.62
CA GLN A 334 -11.91 -3.41 32.05
C GLN A 334 -11.19 -2.77 30.85
N TYR A 335 -11.90 -2.04 30.00
CA TYR A 335 -11.28 -1.24 28.94
C TYR A 335 -10.34 -0.18 29.51
N SER A 336 -10.77 0.55 30.54
CA SER A 336 -9.95 1.53 31.27
C SER A 336 -8.66 0.90 31.81
N GLN A 337 -8.75 -0.25 32.46
CA GLN A 337 -7.60 -1.00 32.97
C GLN A 337 -6.61 -1.41 31.87
N GLN A 338 -7.14 -1.82 30.69
CA GLN A 338 -6.30 -2.21 29.56
C GLN A 338 -5.59 -1.05 28.91
N CYS A 339 -6.30 0.05 28.63
CA CYS A 339 -5.72 1.19 27.92
C CYS A 339 -5.04 2.22 28.82
N GLY A 340 -5.30 2.17 30.14
CA GLY A 340 -4.75 3.13 31.09
C GLY A 340 -5.41 4.52 31.03
N VAL A 341 -6.58 4.62 30.40
CA VAL A 341 -7.40 5.83 30.32
C VAL A 341 -8.57 5.66 31.28
N SER A 342 -8.89 6.66 32.10
CA SER A 342 -10.01 6.54 33.06
C SER A 342 -11.35 6.37 32.35
N GLU A 343 -12.33 5.74 33.00
CA GLU A 343 -13.70 5.60 32.48
C GLU A 343 -14.33 6.96 32.14
N ALA A 344 -14.07 7.95 32.99
CA ALA A 344 -14.54 9.32 32.78
C ALA A 344 -13.93 9.94 31.51
N ASP A 345 -12.62 9.73 31.28
CA ASP A 345 -11.94 10.26 30.10
C ASP A 345 -12.35 9.51 28.82
N ILE A 346 -12.60 8.18 28.88
CA ILE A 346 -13.15 7.43 27.75
C ILE A 346 -14.51 8.00 27.35
N GLY A 347 -15.39 8.24 28.36
CA GLY A 347 -16.70 8.85 28.14
C GLY A 347 -16.60 10.28 27.59
N ALA A 348 -15.69 11.09 28.14
CA ALA A 348 -15.47 12.46 27.69
C ALA A 348 -14.96 12.54 26.24
N LEU A 349 -14.04 11.64 25.86
CA LEU A 349 -13.56 11.52 24.49
C LEU A 349 -14.68 11.11 23.52
N ALA A 350 -15.48 10.11 23.92
CA ALA A 350 -16.59 9.62 23.10
C ALA A 350 -17.68 10.71 22.94
N ASP A 351 -17.99 11.45 24.01
CA ASP A 351 -18.92 12.57 23.96
C ASP A 351 -18.38 13.71 23.09
N ALA A 352 -17.11 14.12 23.27
CA ALA A 352 -16.49 15.16 22.45
C ALA A 352 -16.50 14.78 20.97
N PHE A 353 -16.16 13.54 20.63
CA PHE A 353 -16.17 13.04 19.25
C PHE A 353 -17.58 13.06 18.63
N THR A 354 -18.59 12.59 19.35
CA THR A 354 -19.96 12.48 18.83
C THR A 354 -20.76 13.79 18.89
N ARG A 355 -20.35 14.76 19.72
CA ARG A 355 -21.02 16.06 19.88
C ARG A 355 -20.96 16.89 18.60
N HIS A 356 -19.92 16.74 17.80
CA HIS A 356 -19.76 17.42 16.52
C HIS A 356 -20.50 16.74 15.35
N GLY A 357 -21.30 15.71 15.65
CA GLY A 357 -22.03 14.96 14.65
C GLY A 357 -21.09 14.38 13.59
N ARG A 358 -21.38 14.65 12.31
CA ARG A 358 -20.61 14.13 11.19
C ARG A 358 -19.33 14.95 10.86
N LYS A 359 -19.14 16.10 11.52
CA LYS A 359 -17.95 16.96 11.35
C LYS A 359 -16.81 16.62 12.31
N ALA A 360 -16.77 15.40 12.80
CA ALA A 360 -15.66 14.85 13.54
C ALA A 360 -14.90 13.81 12.70
N ALA A 361 -13.60 13.62 12.95
CA ALA A 361 -12.79 12.65 12.25
C ALA A 361 -11.81 11.95 13.19
N VAL A 362 -11.72 10.63 13.12
CA VAL A 362 -10.65 9.85 13.73
C VAL A 362 -9.59 9.55 12.70
N ILE A 363 -8.32 9.77 13.08
CA ILE A 363 -7.16 9.57 12.22
C ILE A 363 -6.16 8.68 12.95
N THR A 364 -5.65 7.70 12.23
CA THR A 364 -4.54 6.85 12.71
C THR A 364 -3.56 6.56 11.58
N HIS A 365 -2.37 6.05 11.90
CA HIS A 365 -1.41 5.59 10.91
C HIS A 365 -0.31 4.70 11.54
N GLY A 366 0.81 5.28 11.94
CA GLY A 366 2.02 4.55 12.33
C GLY A 366 1.92 3.77 13.62
N GLY A 367 1.10 4.22 14.57
CA GLY A 367 0.86 3.52 15.84
C GLY A 367 0.20 2.16 15.70
N MET A 368 -0.34 1.86 14.50
CA MET A 368 -0.95 0.56 14.19
C MET A 368 0.08 -0.50 13.75
N MET A 369 1.38 -0.23 13.85
CA MET A 369 2.45 -1.15 13.45
C MET A 369 2.83 -2.13 14.59
N ALA A 370 1.85 -2.62 15.31
CA ALA A 370 2.00 -3.63 16.35
C ALA A 370 1.46 -4.99 15.89
N GLY A 371 1.69 -6.04 16.65
CA GLY A 371 1.19 -7.39 16.32
C GLY A 371 -0.34 -7.48 16.17
N ASN A 372 -1.09 -6.64 16.87
CA ASN A 372 -2.55 -6.50 16.78
C ASN A 372 -2.99 -5.30 15.92
N GLY A 373 -2.09 -4.74 15.11
CA GLY A 373 -2.30 -3.47 14.41
C GLY A 373 -3.48 -3.45 13.44
N PHE A 374 -3.82 -4.59 12.81
CA PHE A 374 -5.02 -4.70 11.98
C PHE A 374 -6.29 -4.41 12.78
N TYR A 375 -6.46 -5.06 13.91
CA TYR A 375 -7.64 -4.88 14.77
C TYR A 375 -7.65 -3.52 15.46
N ASN A 376 -6.49 -2.99 15.86
CA ASN A 376 -6.36 -1.63 16.36
C ASN A 376 -6.86 -0.61 15.30
N ALA A 377 -6.40 -0.73 14.07
CA ALA A 377 -6.80 0.16 12.99
C ALA A 377 -8.30 0.02 12.67
N TRP A 378 -8.81 -1.19 12.60
CA TRP A 378 -10.21 -1.44 12.29
C TRP A 378 -11.15 -0.87 13.35
N SER A 379 -10.89 -1.16 14.65
CA SER A 379 -11.72 -0.63 15.74
C SER A 379 -11.64 0.90 15.85
N VAL A 380 -10.46 1.49 15.68
CA VAL A 380 -10.29 2.95 15.68
C VAL A 380 -11.04 3.59 14.50
N MET A 381 -10.92 3.02 13.30
CA MET A 381 -11.61 3.57 12.12
C MET A 381 -13.12 3.34 12.16
N MET A 382 -13.62 2.35 12.90
CA MET A 382 -15.05 2.08 13.11
C MET A 382 -15.77 3.29 13.73
N LEU A 383 -15.09 4.09 14.56
CA LEU A 383 -15.64 5.31 15.12
C LEU A 383 -16.17 6.28 14.04
N ASN A 384 -15.48 6.37 12.90
CA ASN A 384 -15.95 7.18 11.77
C ASN A 384 -17.27 6.65 11.18
N ALA A 385 -17.40 5.33 11.06
CA ALA A 385 -18.62 4.71 10.54
C ALA A 385 -19.82 4.94 11.47
N LEU A 386 -19.62 4.90 12.80
CA LEU A 386 -20.68 5.08 13.78
C LEU A 386 -21.36 6.44 13.68
N ILE A 387 -20.65 7.49 13.33
CA ILE A 387 -21.21 8.84 13.14
C ILE A 387 -21.58 9.13 11.68
N GLY A 388 -21.30 8.23 10.75
CA GLY A 388 -21.66 8.36 9.35
C GLY A 388 -20.93 9.47 8.60
N ASN A 389 -19.64 9.70 8.91
CA ASN A 389 -18.85 10.81 8.37
C ASN A 389 -18.05 10.44 7.11
N LEU A 390 -18.21 9.23 6.57
CA LEU A 390 -17.45 8.74 5.43
C LEU A 390 -17.88 9.47 4.14
N SER A 391 -16.89 10.01 3.42
CA SER A 391 -17.04 10.74 2.16
C SER A 391 -17.91 12.01 2.26
N LEU A 392 -17.99 12.63 3.43
CA LEU A 392 -18.75 13.85 3.67
C LEU A 392 -17.87 15.05 3.97
N GLU A 393 -18.42 16.25 3.72
CA GLU A 393 -17.82 17.51 4.14
C GLU A 393 -17.70 17.57 5.67
N GLY A 394 -16.49 17.92 6.15
CA GLY A 394 -16.15 17.89 7.56
C GLY A 394 -15.85 16.51 8.16
N GLY A 395 -16.07 15.43 7.41
CA GLY A 395 -15.74 14.07 7.80
C GLY A 395 -14.40 13.59 7.29
N VAL A 396 -14.33 12.32 6.87
CA VAL A 396 -13.14 11.70 6.29
C VAL A 396 -13.39 11.28 4.84
N PHE A 397 -12.37 11.38 4.00
CA PHE A 397 -12.46 11.01 2.58
C PHE A 397 -11.15 10.45 2.03
N VAL A 398 -11.23 9.68 0.95
CA VAL A 398 -10.06 9.09 0.28
C VAL A 398 -9.29 10.14 -0.50
N GLY A 399 -9.97 10.95 -1.30
CA GLY A 399 -9.37 11.97 -2.16
C GLY A 399 -9.57 11.71 -3.64
N GLY A 400 -9.15 12.66 -4.48
CA GLY A 400 -9.40 12.66 -5.92
C GLY A 400 -8.60 11.64 -6.74
N GLY A 401 -7.72 10.87 -6.09
CA GLY A 401 -6.91 9.86 -6.77
C GLY A 401 -5.80 10.43 -7.67
N LYS A 402 -5.36 9.64 -8.64
CA LYS A 402 -4.24 9.97 -9.53
C LYS A 402 -4.60 9.82 -11.02
N PHE A 403 -3.90 10.56 -11.87
CA PHE A 403 -3.81 10.25 -13.29
C PHE A 403 -2.77 9.14 -13.48
N ASN A 404 -3.21 7.92 -13.79
CA ASN A 404 -2.32 6.76 -13.86
C ASN A 404 -1.78 6.53 -15.27
N GLY A 405 -0.69 7.18 -15.63
CA GLY A 405 -0.06 7.03 -16.94
C GLY A 405 0.64 5.70 -17.20
N ALA A 406 0.85 4.88 -16.16
CA ALA A 406 1.54 3.58 -16.29
C ALA A 406 0.61 2.43 -16.72
N THR A 407 -0.69 2.69 -16.86
CA THR A 407 -1.66 1.77 -17.48
C THR A 407 -1.77 2.03 -18.98
N ASP A 408 -2.50 1.19 -19.69
CA ASP A 408 -2.87 1.46 -21.08
C ASP A 408 -3.69 2.75 -21.11
N GLY A 409 -3.29 3.66 -21.98
CA GLY A 409 -3.77 5.01 -22.00
C GLY A 409 -4.09 5.51 -23.41
N PRO A 410 -4.50 6.77 -23.53
CA PRO A 410 -4.95 7.32 -24.80
C PRO A 410 -3.84 7.44 -25.86
N ARG A 411 -2.58 7.41 -25.46
CA ARG A 411 -1.43 7.56 -26.36
C ARG A 411 -0.59 6.29 -26.46
N TYR A 412 -0.38 5.57 -25.36
CA TYR A 412 0.50 4.40 -25.29
C TYR A 412 -0.08 3.33 -24.39
N ASN A 413 0.09 2.06 -24.76
CA ASN A 413 -0.22 0.88 -23.95
C ASN A 413 0.99 0.58 -23.06
N MET A 414 0.99 1.15 -21.85
CA MET A 414 2.12 1.04 -20.93
C MET A 414 2.12 -0.25 -20.13
N ASP A 415 0.97 -0.89 -19.98
CA ASP A 415 0.83 -2.13 -19.20
C ASP A 415 0.62 -3.37 -20.07
N SER A 416 0.01 -3.24 -21.25
CA SER A 416 -0.18 -4.33 -22.21
C SER A 416 0.98 -4.41 -23.21
N PHE A 417 1.67 -5.55 -23.23
CA PHE A 417 2.74 -5.84 -24.19
C PHE A 417 2.80 -7.32 -24.50
N ALA A 418 3.34 -7.67 -25.68
CA ALA A 418 3.47 -9.05 -26.13
C ALA A 418 4.35 -9.85 -25.14
N GLY A 419 3.91 -11.06 -24.81
CA GLY A 419 4.62 -11.93 -23.86
C GLY A 419 4.52 -11.52 -22.37
N LYS A 420 3.69 -10.53 -22.03
CA LYS A 420 3.46 -10.15 -20.62
C LYS A 420 3.12 -11.37 -19.76
N VAL A 421 3.84 -11.56 -18.68
CA VAL A 421 3.62 -12.64 -17.72
C VAL A 421 2.67 -12.19 -16.62
N LYS A 422 1.73 -13.06 -16.24
CA LYS A 422 0.93 -12.91 -15.02
C LYS A 422 1.55 -13.79 -13.94
N PRO A 423 2.12 -13.23 -12.87
CA PRO A 423 2.73 -14.01 -11.78
C PRO A 423 1.74 -15.00 -11.18
N LYS A 424 2.16 -16.24 -10.99
CA LYS A 424 1.33 -17.35 -10.49
C LYS A 424 1.94 -17.97 -9.23
N GLY A 425 1.15 -18.75 -8.51
CA GLY A 425 1.58 -19.52 -7.36
C GLY A 425 1.52 -18.75 -6.04
N LEU A 426 2.09 -19.35 -5.02
CA LEU A 426 2.14 -18.84 -3.67
C LEU A 426 3.30 -17.83 -3.52
N SER A 427 3.03 -16.65 -2.97
CA SER A 427 4.10 -15.76 -2.51
C SER A 427 4.84 -16.40 -1.34
N ILE A 428 6.16 -16.21 -1.29
CA ILE A 428 6.98 -16.72 -0.18
C ILE A 428 6.54 -16.15 1.19
N ALA A 429 5.92 -14.96 1.23
CA ALA A 429 5.32 -14.40 2.42
C ALA A 429 3.91 -14.96 2.73
N ARG A 430 3.39 -15.89 1.93
CA ARG A 430 2.05 -16.47 2.11
C ARG A 430 0.95 -15.40 2.15
N SER A 431 1.13 -14.36 1.34
CA SER A 431 0.23 -13.21 1.22
C SER A 431 -0.94 -13.49 0.28
N LYS A 432 -2.09 -12.84 0.53
CA LYS A 432 -3.33 -12.97 -0.28
C LYS A 432 -3.79 -14.42 -0.46
N THR A 433 -3.54 -15.25 0.54
CA THR A 433 -3.89 -16.65 0.53
C THR A 433 -4.33 -17.06 1.95
N ALA A 434 -5.50 -17.66 2.07
CA ALA A 434 -5.97 -18.22 3.32
C ALA A 434 -5.20 -19.53 3.62
N TYR A 435 -4.84 -19.75 4.88
CA TYR A 435 -4.11 -20.95 5.28
C TYR A 435 -4.87 -22.24 4.94
N GLU A 436 -6.18 -22.23 5.10
CA GLU A 436 -7.09 -23.34 4.82
C GLU A 436 -7.07 -23.78 3.34
N SER A 437 -6.69 -22.90 2.45
CA SER A 437 -6.51 -23.20 1.01
C SER A 437 -5.11 -23.73 0.68
N SER A 438 -4.21 -23.83 1.65
CA SER A 438 -2.82 -24.24 1.42
C SER A 438 -2.65 -25.76 1.30
N GLU A 439 -1.56 -26.17 0.66
CA GLU A 439 -1.17 -27.59 0.62
C GLU A 439 -0.79 -28.10 2.01
N GLU A 440 -0.15 -27.27 2.83
CA GLU A 440 0.20 -27.62 4.21
C GLU A 440 -1.04 -28.00 5.01
N TYR A 441 -2.10 -27.18 4.96
CA TYR A 441 -3.36 -27.44 5.65
C TYR A 441 -3.97 -28.77 5.18
N ARG A 442 -4.14 -28.93 3.85
CA ARG A 442 -4.74 -30.14 3.27
C ARG A 442 -3.95 -31.40 3.62
N ASN A 443 -2.62 -31.34 3.57
CA ASN A 443 -1.77 -32.49 3.88
C ASN A 443 -1.86 -32.90 5.35
N LYS A 444 -1.89 -31.95 6.29
CA LYS A 444 -2.10 -32.23 7.70
C LYS A 444 -3.46 -32.88 7.96
N VAL A 445 -4.53 -32.33 7.37
CA VAL A 445 -5.87 -32.90 7.50
C VAL A 445 -5.94 -34.31 6.91
N ALA A 446 -5.39 -34.53 5.72
CA ALA A 446 -5.35 -35.84 5.07
C ALA A 446 -4.55 -36.88 5.89
N ALA A 447 -3.55 -36.46 6.62
CA ALA A 447 -2.77 -37.30 7.53
C ALA A 447 -3.42 -37.49 8.92
N GLY A 448 -4.64 -36.95 9.15
CA GLY A 448 -5.34 -37.02 10.44
C GLY A 448 -4.69 -36.18 11.54
N GLN A 449 -3.86 -35.20 11.17
CA GLN A 449 -3.18 -34.30 12.10
C GLN A 449 -3.99 -33.00 12.28
N SER A 450 -3.82 -32.34 13.43
CA SER A 450 -4.34 -30.98 13.59
C SER A 450 -3.69 -30.06 12.56
N PRO A 451 -4.46 -29.32 11.76
CA PRO A 451 -3.88 -28.37 10.80
C PRO A 451 -3.22 -27.18 11.51
N PHE A 452 -3.58 -26.88 12.75
CA PHE A 452 -3.07 -25.77 13.53
C PHE A 452 -2.10 -26.20 14.63
N PRO A 453 -1.08 -25.35 14.95
CA PRO A 453 -0.75 -24.11 14.23
C PRO A 453 -0.13 -24.36 12.87
N ALA A 454 -0.24 -23.36 11.97
CA ALA A 454 0.56 -23.32 10.74
C ALA A 454 2.05 -23.22 11.09
N LYS A 455 2.93 -23.71 10.19
CA LYS A 455 4.39 -23.65 10.39
C LYS A 455 4.91 -22.20 10.49
N ALA A 456 4.27 -21.28 9.80
CA ALA A 456 4.56 -19.85 9.84
C ALA A 456 3.27 -19.04 9.57
N PRO A 457 3.22 -17.72 9.88
CA PRO A 457 2.02 -16.90 9.70
C PRO A 457 1.57 -16.80 8.24
N TRP A 458 0.26 -16.70 8.03
CA TRP A 458 -0.40 -16.48 6.73
C TRP A 458 -1.13 -15.13 6.74
N TYR A 459 -1.18 -14.45 5.59
CA TYR A 459 -1.67 -13.07 5.49
C TYR A 459 -2.73 -12.94 4.38
N PRO A 460 -3.97 -13.40 4.60
CA PRO A 460 -5.01 -13.46 3.54
C PRO A 460 -5.42 -12.08 3.03
N PHE A 461 -5.34 -11.04 3.85
CA PHE A 461 -5.87 -9.71 3.54
C PHE A 461 -4.89 -8.77 2.85
N VAL A 462 -3.61 -9.04 2.90
CA VAL A 462 -2.58 -8.11 2.43
C VAL A 462 -1.54 -8.77 1.54
N ALA A 463 -0.79 -7.95 0.79
CA ALA A 463 0.32 -8.40 -0.04
C ALA A 463 1.58 -7.58 0.24
N GLY A 464 2.75 -8.10 -0.19
CA GLY A 464 4.00 -7.36 -0.17
C GLY A 464 4.61 -7.15 1.21
N GLN A 465 4.39 -8.07 2.15
CA GLN A 465 4.96 -8.01 3.50
C GLN A 465 6.46 -8.23 3.49
N LEU A 466 7.21 -7.15 3.34
CA LEU A 466 8.67 -7.18 3.31
C LEU A 466 9.27 -7.80 4.59
N THR A 467 8.65 -7.60 5.74
CA THR A 467 9.04 -8.21 7.01
C THR A 467 9.09 -9.73 6.94
N GLU A 468 8.07 -10.33 6.33
CA GLU A 468 7.94 -11.78 6.23
C GLU A 468 8.72 -12.35 5.03
N LEU A 469 8.78 -11.61 3.92
CA LEU A 469 9.51 -12.03 2.71
C LEU A 469 10.97 -12.38 3.02
N LEU A 470 11.66 -11.54 3.80
CA LEU A 470 13.08 -11.77 4.12
C LEU A 470 13.27 -12.93 5.09
N VAL A 471 12.45 -13.03 6.13
CA VAL A 471 12.54 -14.15 7.08
C VAL A 471 12.25 -15.46 6.34
N SER A 472 11.20 -15.52 5.57
CA SER A 472 10.81 -16.71 4.79
C SER A 472 11.87 -17.10 3.75
N ALA A 473 12.49 -16.11 3.08
CA ALA A 473 13.57 -16.32 2.12
C ALA A 473 14.76 -17.05 2.78
N LEU A 474 15.17 -16.57 3.96
CA LEU A 474 16.31 -17.10 4.69
C LEU A 474 16.04 -18.44 5.41
N GLU A 475 14.77 -18.71 5.72
CA GLU A 475 14.33 -20.00 6.24
C GLU A 475 14.04 -21.04 5.13
N GLY A 476 13.97 -20.61 3.86
CA GLY A 476 13.61 -21.48 2.74
C GLY A 476 12.18 -22.02 2.82
N TYR A 477 11.26 -21.29 3.45
CA TYR A 477 9.88 -21.71 3.62
C TYR A 477 8.90 -20.68 3.04
N PRO A 478 7.89 -21.08 2.25
CA PRO A 478 7.52 -22.45 1.86
C PRO A 478 8.44 -23.10 0.82
N TYR A 479 9.33 -22.33 0.20
CA TYR A 479 10.33 -22.78 -0.77
C TYR A 479 11.58 -21.91 -0.71
N PRO A 480 12.77 -22.41 -1.15
CA PRO A 480 14.00 -21.63 -1.16
C PRO A 480 14.01 -20.59 -2.29
N LEU A 481 14.60 -19.44 -2.03
CA LEU A 481 14.93 -18.44 -3.05
C LEU A 481 16.39 -18.59 -3.53
N LYS A 482 16.64 -18.10 -4.76
CA LYS A 482 17.96 -18.09 -5.39
C LYS A 482 18.56 -16.69 -5.51
N ALA A 483 17.70 -15.67 -5.68
CA ALA A 483 18.15 -14.30 -5.87
C ALA A 483 17.24 -13.29 -5.16
N TRP A 484 17.87 -12.20 -4.69
CA TRP A 484 17.19 -11.03 -4.16
C TRP A 484 17.72 -9.76 -4.84
N ILE A 485 16.81 -8.94 -5.38
CA ILE A 485 17.08 -7.57 -5.83
C ILE A 485 16.43 -6.62 -4.83
N SER A 486 17.23 -5.81 -4.14
CA SER A 486 16.79 -4.78 -3.20
C SER A 486 16.97 -3.40 -3.80
N ASN A 487 15.89 -2.69 -4.09
CA ASN A 487 15.95 -1.33 -4.64
C ASN A 487 15.60 -0.29 -3.59
N MET A 488 16.57 0.53 -3.20
CA MET A 488 16.42 1.64 -2.26
C MET A 488 15.68 1.24 -0.97
N THR A 489 15.97 0.05 -0.42
CA THR A 489 15.38 -0.44 0.83
C THR A 489 16.44 -0.76 1.86
N ASN A 490 16.20 -0.40 3.12
CA ASN A 490 17.06 -0.74 4.24
C ASN A 490 16.28 -1.47 5.35
N PRO A 491 15.78 -2.70 5.08
CA PRO A 491 14.98 -3.46 6.04
C PRO A 491 15.75 -3.83 7.31
N PHE A 492 17.07 -4.08 7.23
CA PHE A 492 17.91 -4.40 8.40
C PHE A 492 18.02 -3.26 9.39
N TYR A 493 17.78 -2.03 8.97
CA TYR A 493 17.64 -0.88 9.86
C TYR A 493 16.17 -0.60 10.20
N GLY A 494 15.29 -0.63 9.20
CA GLY A 494 13.91 -0.15 9.31
C GLY A 494 12.96 -1.12 10.03
N ILE A 495 13.24 -2.42 10.06
CA ILE A 495 12.39 -3.43 10.68
C ILE A 495 12.95 -3.81 12.04
N ALA A 496 12.19 -3.51 13.10
CA ALA A 496 12.59 -3.79 14.46
C ALA A 496 12.90 -5.28 14.68
N GLY A 497 14.08 -5.58 15.23
CA GLY A 497 14.53 -6.93 15.54
C GLY A 497 15.03 -7.76 14.34
N LEU A 498 14.87 -7.31 13.10
CA LEU A 498 15.24 -8.10 11.92
C LEU A 498 16.74 -8.45 11.89
N ARG A 499 17.63 -7.53 12.29
CA ARG A 499 19.07 -7.80 12.36
C ARG A 499 19.39 -9.02 13.20
N GLY A 500 18.82 -9.09 14.40
CA GLY A 500 19.07 -10.18 15.32
C GLY A 500 18.64 -11.56 14.82
N VAL A 501 17.63 -11.64 13.97
CA VAL A 501 17.09 -12.92 13.48
C VAL A 501 17.55 -13.30 12.09
N ALA A 502 18.01 -12.35 11.28
CA ALA A 502 18.22 -12.56 9.83
C ALA A 502 19.63 -12.21 9.34
N GLU A 503 20.41 -11.34 10.00
CA GLU A 503 21.71 -10.87 9.49
C GLU A 503 22.69 -12.03 9.31
N GLU A 504 22.89 -12.85 10.33
CA GLU A 504 23.83 -13.99 10.26
C GLU A 504 23.38 -15.04 9.23
N LYS A 505 22.06 -15.23 9.08
CA LYS A 505 21.52 -16.14 8.06
C LYS A 505 21.75 -15.62 6.65
N LEU A 506 21.67 -14.31 6.44
CA LEU A 506 21.94 -13.70 5.14
C LEU A 506 23.44 -13.77 4.76
N LYS A 507 24.35 -13.78 5.73
CA LYS A 507 25.79 -13.96 5.47
C LYS A 507 26.11 -15.35 4.90
N ASP A 508 25.24 -16.34 5.10
CA ASP A 508 25.37 -17.68 4.52
C ASP A 508 24.81 -17.71 3.09
N PRO A 509 25.65 -17.79 2.04
CA PRO A 509 25.19 -17.80 0.65
C PRO A 509 24.40 -19.05 0.27
N ALA A 510 24.47 -20.13 1.06
CA ALA A 510 23.65 -21.31 0.82
C ALA A 510 22.15 -21.04 1.04
N ARG A 511 21.80 -20.05 1.88
CA ARG A 511 20.40 -19.67 2.14
C ARG A 511 19.85 -18.72 1.09
N LEU A 512 20.67 -17.85 0.54
CA LEU A 512 20.31 -16.91 -0.52
C LEU A 512 21.56 -16.67 -1.40
N PRO A 513 21.72 -17.42 -2.49
CA PRO A 513 22.96 -17.44 -3.28
C PRO A 513 23.37 -16.12 -3.91
N LEU A 514 22.39 -15.30 -4.38
CA LEU A 514 22.69 -14.04 -5.06
C LEU A 514 21.90 -12.88 -4.46
N PHE A 515 22.62 -11.87 -3.96
CA PHE A 515 22.00 -10.64 -3.45
C PHE A 515 22.53 -9.41 -4.18
N ILE A 516 21.64 -8.69 -4.87
CA ILE A 516 21.92 -7.48 -5.65
C ILE A 516 21.21 -6.31 -4.97
N ALA A 517 21.95 -5.31 -4.54
CA ALA A 517 21.40 -4.05 -4.04
C ALA A 517 21.47 -2.96 -5.10
N ILE A 518 20.45 -2.16 -5.24
CA ILE A 518 20.39 -0.97 -6.09
C ILE A 518 20.18 0.21 -5.14
N ASP A 519 21.20 1.04 -4.94
CA ASP A 519 21.14 2.15 -4.00
C ASP A 519 22.16 3.23 -4.34
N ALA A 520 21.90 4.45 -3.91
CA ALA A 520 22.81 5.57 -4.04
C ALA A 520 23.83 5.66 -2.91
N PHE A 521 23.58 4.95 -1.78
CA PHE A 521 24.43 4.99 -0.58
C PHE A 521 24.60 3.61 0.04
N MET A 522 25.73 3.43 0.73
CA MET A 522 25.92 2.26 1.58
C MET A 522 25.02 2.37 2.81
N ASN A 523 24.35 1.28 3.16
CA ASN A 523 23.54 1.14 4.37
C ASN A 523 23.65 -0.29 4.92
N GLU A 524 23.00 -0.58 6.04
CA GLU A 524 23.08 -1.87 6.74
C GLU A 524 22.66 -3.05 5.85
N THR A 525 21.74 -2.82 4.93
CA THR A 525 21.28 -3.85 3.99
C THR A 525 22.24 -3.98 2.80
N THR A 526 22.62 -2.87 2.17
CA THR A 526 23.54 -2.89 1.02
C THR A 526 24.91 -3.42 1.39
N ALA A 527 25.37 -3.23 2.64
CA ALA A 527 26.63 -3.79 3.14
C ALA A 527 26.68 -5.33 3.14
N LEU A 528 25.54 -5.99 3.04
CA LEU A 528 25.41 -7.44 2.96
C LEU A 528 25.20 -7.95 1.52
N ALA A 529 25.22 -7.08 0.51
CA ALA A 529 25.00 -7.48 -0.87
C ALA A 529 26.23 -8.16 -1.49
N ASP A 530 26.02 -8.89 -2.57
CA ASP A 530 27.09 -9.44 -3.42
C ASP A 530 27.49 -8.44 -4.50
N TYR A 531 26.49 -7.70 -5.01
CA TYR A 531 26.66 -6.62 -5.96
C TYR A 531 25.89 -5.38 -5.52
N ILE A 532 26.48 -4.21 -5.77
CA ILE A 532 25.78 -2.94 -5.62
C ILE A 532 25.74 -2.24 -6.96
N VAL A 533 24.53 -1.98 -7.43
CA VAL A 533 24.25 -1.16 -8.61
C VAL A 533 24.10 0.28 -8.13
N PRO A 534 24.89 1.24 -8.65
CA PRO A 534 24.68 2.64 -8.32
C PRO A 534 23.32 3.11 -8.80
N ASP A 535 22.69 4.02 -8.05
CA ASP A 535 21.42 4.58 -8.47
C ASP A 535 21.43 6.11 -8.48
N THR A 536 20.51 6.67 -9.26
CA THR A 536 20.35 8.11 -9.42
C THR A 536 19.73 8.76 -8.18
N HIS A 537 20.19 9.95 -7.84
CA HIS A 537 19.59 10.78 -6.83
C HIS A 537 18.25 11.39 -7.35
N ASN A 538 17.39 11.85 -6.45
CA ASN A 538 16.08 12.44 -6.80
C ASN A 538 16.15 13.57 -7.84
N PHE A 539 17.22 14.38 -7.83
CA PHE A 539 17.44 15.45 -8.82
C PHE A 539 17.99 14.95 -10.17
N GLU A 540 18.41 13.70 -10.23
CA GLU A 540 19.00 13.04 -11.40
C GLU A 540 18.02 12.07 -12.09
N SER A 541 16.81 11.88 -11.53
CA SER A 541 15.90 10.80 -11.95
C SER A 541 14.55 11.31 -12.45
N TRP A 542 13.94 10.52 -13.29
CA TRP A 542 12.53 10.63 -13.66
C TRP A 542 11.64 10.05 -12.55
N GLY A 543 10.36 10.43 -12.53
CA GLY A 543 9.40 9.80 -11.63
C GLY A 543 8.03 10.46 -11.64
N PHE A 544 7.01 9.67 -11.30
CA PHE A 544 5.62 10.10 -11.17
C PHE A 544 5.02 9.53 -9.90
N SER A 545 4.47 10.39 -9.07
CA SER A 545 3.85 9.96 -7.82
C SER A 545 2.50 10.64 -7.59
N ALA A 546 1.58 9.94 -6.94
CA ALA A 546 0.34 10.53 -6.49
C ALA A 546 0.54 11.23 -5.14
N PRO A 547 -0.19 12.32 -4.86
CA PRO A 547 -0.30 12.80 -3.50
C PRO A 547 -1.01 11.73 -2.64
N TRP A 548 -0.63 11.69 -1.36
CA TRP A 548 -1.31 10.82 -0.40
C TRP A 548 -2.79 11.21 -0.23
N ALA A 549 -3.60 10.25 0.23
CA ALA A 549 -5.01 10.41 0.51
C ALA A 549 -5.36 11.73 1.23
N GLY A 550 -6.60 12.18 1.10
CA GLY A 550 -7.11 13.43 1.65
C GLY A 550 -6.69 14.68 0.88
N VAL A 551 -6.34 14.56 -0.39
CA VAL A 551 -6.27 15.66 -1.34
C VAL A 551 -7.54 15.63 -2.18
N ALA A 552 -8.36 16.66 -2.10
CA ALA A 552 -9.65 16.69 -2.78
C ALA A 552 -9.53 16.67 -4.30
N SER A 553 -8.47 17.27 -4.84
CA SER A 553 -8.23 17.27 -6.28
C SER A 553 -7.53 15.99 -6.75
N LYS A 554 -7.93 15.48 -7.91
CA LYS A 554 -7.17 14.44 -8.61
C LYS A 554 -5.83 14.99 -9.07
N ALA A 555 -4.72 14.33 -8.72
CA ALA A 555 -3.38 14.85 -9.01
C ALA A 555 -2.35 13.75 -9.23
N THR A 556 -1.35 14.05 -10.07
CA THR A 556 -0.13 13.25 -10.20
C THR A 556 1.05 14.21 -10.37
N THR A 557 2.03 14.10 -9.48
CA THR A 557 3.27 14.88 -9.54
C THR A 557 4.24 14.27 -10.52
N ALA A 558 5.06 15.10 -11.18
CA ALA A 558 6.08 14.71 -12.14
C ALA A 558 7.45 15.24 -11.72
N ARG A 559 8.47 14.43 -11.89
CA ARG A 559 9.87 14.74 -11.67
C ARG A 559 10.69 14.40 -12.92
N TRP A 560 11.66 15.23 -13.25
CA TRP A 560 12.63 15.01 -14.32
C TRP A 560 14.05 15.32 -13.84
N PRO A 561 15.12 14.78 -14.49
CA PRO A 561 16.49 15.02 -14.06
C PRO A 561 16.91 16.48 -14.31
N VAL A 562 16.89 17.28 -13.23
CA VAL A 562 17.29 18.70 -13.28
C VAL A 562 18.78 18.91 -13.29
N VAL A 563 19.55 17.87 -12.95
CA VAL A 563 21.02 17.81 -13.08
C VAL A 563 21.42 16.52 -13.79
N ARG A 564 22.60 16.48 -14.38
CA ARG A 564 23.16 15.26 -14.94
C ARG A 564 23.49 14.29 -13.81
N SER A 565 23.26 13.00 -14.05
CA SER A 565 23.64 11.98 -13.09
C SER A 565 25.17 11.93 -12.93
N ALA A 566 25.60 11.76 -11.68
CA ALA A 566 26.99 11.54 -11.34
C ALA A 566 27.42 10.06 -11.43
N THR A 567 26.46 9.11 -11.61
CA THR A 567 26.79 7.69 -11.73
C THR A 567 27.55 7.40 -13.04
N SER A 568 28.34 6.33 -13.04
CA SER A 568 29.04 5.86 -14.24
C SER A 568 28.07 5.63 -15.40
N LEU A 569 28.56 5.74 -16.61
CA LEU A 569 27.77 5.51 -17.80
C LEU A 569 27.86 4.05 -18.24
N THR A 570 26.76 3.54 -18.77
CA THR A 570 26.71 2.28 -19.51
C THR A 570 27.35 2.43 -20.90
N ALA A 571 27.59 1.35 -21.62
CA ALA A 571 28.20 1.38 -22.94
C ALA A 571 27.41 2.20 -23.98
N ASP A 572 26.09 2.29 -23.81
CA ASP A 572 25.20 3.10 -24.64
C ASP A 572 24.96 4.53 -24.09
N GLY A 573 25.80 4.95 -23.12
CA GLY A 573 25.83 6.32 -22.60
C GLY A 573 24.71 6.67 -21.62
N GLN A 574 23.96 5.69 -21.11
CA GLN A 574 22.95 5.91 -20.08
C GLN A 574 23.59 5.97 -18.69
N PRO A 575 23.05 6.71 -17.71
CA PRO A 575 23.50 6.62 -16.33
C PRO A 575 23.23 5.23 -15.77
N ALA A 576 24.17 4.67 -15.03
CA ALA A 576 23.94 3.47 -14.25
C ALA A 576 22.90 3.78 -13.19
N SER A 577 21.79 3.06 -13.22
CA SER A 577 20.57 3.28 -12.40
C SER A 577 19.75 1.99 -12.31
N MET A 578 18.68 2.03 -11.53
CA MET A 578 17.68 0.96 -11.49
C MET A 578 17.12 0.67 -12.89
N GLU A 579 16.80 1.70 -13.68
CA GLU A 579 16.23 1.52 -15.02
C GLU A 579 17.21 0.89 -15.99
N SER A 580 18.44 1.41 -16.07
CA SER A 580 19.46 0.86 -16.97
C SER A 580 19.84 -0.58 -16.59
N PHE A 581 19.87 -0.90 -15.29
CA PHE A 581 20.08 -2.27 -14.80
C PHE A 581 18.96 -3.19 -15.26
N CYS A 582 17.70 -2.83 -15.02
CA CYS A 582 16.54 -3.65 -15.42
C CYS A 582 16.49 -3.84 -16.94
N ILE A 583 16.72 -2.78 -17.72
CA ILE A 583 16.76 -2.84 -19.19
C ILE A 583 17.87 -3.80 -19.67
N ALA A 584 19.09 -3.65 -19.15
CA ALA A 584 20.22 -4.45 -19.56
C ALA A 584 20.04 -5.93 -19.21
N VAL A 585 19.55 -6.24 -18.00
CA VAL A 585 19.21 -7.61 -17.58
C VAL A 585 18.10 -8.18 -18.47
N ALA A 586 17.02 -7.41 -18.70
CA ALA A 586 15.90 -7.86 -19.51
C ALA A 586 16.33 -8.17 -20.96
N LYS A 587 17.08 -7.27 -21.59
CA LYS A 587 17.62 -7.47 -22.95
C LYS A 587 18.55 -8.68 -23.02
N ARG A 588 19.42 -8.86 -22.03
CA ARG A 588 20.38 -9.97 -22.01
C ARG A 588 19.70 -11.33 -21.82
N ILE A 589 18.65 -11.42 -21.01
CA ILE A 589 17.84 -12.65 -20.83
C ILE A 589 16.90 -12.87 -22.02
N GLY A 590 16.38 -11.80 -22.64
CA GLY A 590 15.32 -11.84 -23.64
C GLY A 590 13.92 -11.72 -23.01
N LEU A 591 13.78 -10.95 -21.91
CA LEU A 591 12.49 -10.76 -21.24
C LEU A 591 11.54 -9.92 -22.11
N PRO A 592 10.22 -10.21 -22.09
CA PRO A 592 9.24 -9.43 -22.80
C PRO A 592 9.08 -8.01 -22.22
N GLY A 593 8.62 -7.09 -23.05
CA GLY A 593 8.30 -5.73 -22.63
C GLY A 593 9.50 -4.79 -22.48
N PHE A 594 10.67 -5.17 -22.99
CA PHE A 594 11.91 -4.38 -23.09
C PHE A 594 12.50 -4.49 -24.48
N GLY A 595 13.40 -3.58 -24.87
CA GLY A 595 13.99 -3.55 -26.20
C GLY A 595 13.17 -2.73 -27.20
N ASP A 596 13.33 -3.01 -28.50
CA ASP A 596 12.87 -2.11 -29.58
C ASP A 596 11.36 -2.10 -29.78
N ASN A 597 10.65 -3.18 -29.44
CA ASN A 597 9.20 -3.33 -29.63
C ASN A 597 8.45 -3.49 -28.30
N ALA A 598 8.86 -2.78 -27.29
CA ALA A 598 8.42 -2.98 -25.91
C ALA A 598 7.09 -2.30 -25.55
N ILE A 599 6.74 -1.24 -26.24
CA ILE A 599 5.54 -0.42 -25.99
C ILE A 599 4.77 -0.31 -27.29
N THR A 600 3.44 -0.33 -27.24
CA THR A 600 2.57 -0.10 -28.39
C THR A 600 1.70 1.14 -28.16
N ASP A 601 1.12 1.67 -29.23
CA ASP A 601 0.03 2.64 -29.13
C ASP A 601 -1.32 1.98 -29.49
N PRO A 602 -2.46 2.68 -29.32
CA PRO A 602 -3.77 2.16 -29.71
C PRO A 602 -3.94 1.83 -31.19
N GLN A 603 -3.05 2.34 -32.05
CA GLN A 603 -3.00 2.06 -33.50
C GLN A 603 -2.12 0.85 -33.84
N GLY A 604 -1.46 0.24 -32.83
CA GLY A 604 -0.58 -0.91 -33.03
C GLY A 604 0.85 -0.59 -33.45
N ASN A 605 1.25 0.68 -33.47
CA ASN A 605 2.65 1.04 -33.70
C ASN A 605 3.52 0.64 -32.51
N HIS A 606 4.76 0.23 -32.79
CA HIS A 606 5.72 -0.23 -31.79
C HIS A 606 6.75 0.86 -31.44
N TYR A 607 7.13 0.90 -30.18
CA TYR A 607 8.10 1.84 -29.62
C TYR A 607 9.08 1.14 -28.70
N PRO A 608 10.32 1.64 -28.63
CA PRO A 608 11.36 1.03 -27.79
C PRO A 608 11.16 1.33 -26.28
N LEU A 609 11.75 0.46 -25.47
CA LEU A 609 12.09 0.68 -24.07
C LEU A 609 13.55 0.29 -23.88
N ASN A 610 14.45 1.15 -24.35
CA ASN A 610 15.91 1.01 -24.28
C ASN A 610 16.55 2.00 -23.30
N ARG A 611 15.79 3.02 -22.86
CA ARG A 611 16.23 4.09 -21.96
C ARG A 611 15.11 4.42 -20.97
N ALA A 612 15.45 5.02 -19.84
CA ALA A 612 14.46 5.50 -18.87
C ALA A 612 13.46 6.47 -19.48
N GLU A 613 13.93 7.38 -20.36
CA GLU A 613 13.12 8.36 -21.08
C GLU A 613 12.02 7.71 -21.91
N ASP A 614 12.30 6.56 -22.51
CA ASP A 614 11.33 5.83 -23.33
C ASP A 614 10.08 5.45 -22.54
N TYR A 615 10.22 5.19 -21.25
CA TYR A 615 9.13 4.88 -20.34
C TYR A 615 8.45 6.14 -19.80
N TYR A 616 9.24 7.03 -19.17
CA TYR A 616 8.66 8.15 -18.42
C TYR A 616 8.06 9.24 -19.29
N LEU A 617 8.60 9.50 -20.48
CA LEU A 617 8.03 10.46 -21.41
C LEU A 617 6.70 9.96 -22.00
N ARG A 618 6.59 8.67 -22.34
CA ARG A 618 5.33 8.10 -22.83
C ARG A 618 4.27 7.99 -21.74
N LEU A 619 4.70 7.70 -20.50
CA LEU A 619 3.83 7.79 -19.33
C LEU A 619 3.29 9.21 -19.15
N ALA A 620 4.15 10.24 -19.28
CA ALA A 620 3.74 11.64 -19.24
C ALA A 620 2.76 12.00 -20.38
N ALA A 621 2.97 11.48 -21.57
CA ALA A 621 2.04 11.67 -22.69
C ALA A 621 0.66 11.08 -22.38
N ASN A 622 0.58 9.89 -21.82
CA ASN A 622 -0.69 9.33 -21.35
C ASN A 622 -1.37 10.27 -20.33
N ILE A 623 -0.64 10.73 -19.31
CA ILE A 623 -1.17 11.67 -18.32
C ILE A 623 -1.66 12.95 -18.98
N ALA A 624 -0.92 13.50 -19.94
CA ALA A 624 -1.27 14.75 -20.62
C ALA A 624 -2.60 14.66 -21.39
N PHE A 625 -2.91 13.50 -21.94
CA PHE A 625 -4.09 13.28 -22.79
C PHE A 625 -5.24 12.54 -22.08
N MET A 626 -5.13 12.17 -20.81
CA MET A 626 -6.21 11.53 -20.04
C MET A 626 -7.43 12.46 -19.86
N GLY A 627 -8.60 11.85 -19.64
CA GLY A 627 -9.84 12.55 -19.29
C GLY A 627 -10.54 13.20 -20.49
N LYS A 628 -11.42 14.16 -20.21
CA LYS A 628 -12.29 14.77 -21.25
C LYS A 628 -11.53 15.65 -22.23
N ALA A 629 -10.42 16.25 -21.80
CA ALA A 629 -9.56 17.08 -22.64
C ALA A 629 -8.09 16.92 -22.24
N PRO A 630 -7.16 17.04 -23.22
CA PRO A 630 -5.74 17.14 -22.92
C PRO A 630 -5.41 18.35 -22.05
N VAL A 631 -4.25 18.32 -21.36
CA VAL A 631 -3.71 19.51 -20.69
C VAL A 631 -3.39 20.61 -21.71
N ALA A 632 -3.26 21.84 -21.24
CA ALA A 632 -2.78 22.98 -22.06
C ALA A 632 -1.39 22.70 -22.64
N GLU A 633 -1.01 23.45 -23.65
CA GLU A 633 0.35 23.48 -24.16
C GLU A 633 1.24 24.38 -23.30
N ALA A 634 2.51 23.99 -23.14
CA ALA A 634 3.48 24.77 -22.39
C ALA A 634 3.73 26.11 -23.10
N GLN A 635 3.76 27.18 -22.34
CA GLN A 635 4.15 28.49 -22.85
C GLN A 635 5.68 28.61 -22.85
N PRO A 636 6.27 29.40 -23.76
CA PRO A 636 7.71 29.60 -23.81
C PRO A 636 8.30 30.10 -22.48
N GLU A 637 7.57 30.96 -21.78
CA GLU A 637 7.96 31.52 -20.48
C GLU A 637 8.03 30.42 -19.39
N ASP A 638 7.08 29.51 -19.36
CA ASP A 638 7.07 28.37 -18.43
C ASP A 638 8.27 27.44 -18.66
N ILE A 639 8.56 27.15 -19.94
CA ILE A 639 9.70 26.32 -20.35
C ILE A 639 11.01 26.97 -19.93
N ALA A 640 11.17 28.27 -20.16
CA ALA A 640 12.37 29.03 -19.80
C ALA A 640 12.57 29.13 -18.28
N LEU A 641 11.51 29.45 -17.53
CA LEU A 641 11.54 29.61 -16.08
C LEU A 641 11.92 28.31 -15.34
N THR A 642 11.38 27.19 -15.83
CA THR A 642 11.55 25.89 -15.16
C THR A 642 12.77 25.10 -15.64
N GLY A 643 13.40 25.53 -16.73
CA GLY A 643 14.55 24.85 -17.32
C GLY A 643 14.20 23.61 -18.12
N VAL A 644 12.91 23.35 -18.40
CA VAL A 644 12.43 22.18 -19.15
C VAL A 644 13.01 22.14 -20.58
N GLN A 645 13.48 23.25 -21.13
CA GLN A 645 14.21 23.28 -22.42
C GLN A 645 15.39 22.29 -22.48
N ARG A 646 15.98 21.90 -21.34
CA ARG A 646 17.10 20.93 -21.30
C ARG A 646 16.69 19.53 -21.71
N ILE A 647 15.43 19.16 -21.53
CA ILE A 647 14.89 17.85 -21.90
C ILE A 647 14.09 17.89 -23.22
N MET A 648 13.91 19.04 -23.84
CA MET A 648 13.23 19.15 -25.15
C MET A 648 13.87 18.28 -26.23
N PRO A 649 15.22 18.20 -26.36
CA PRO A 649 15.83 17.31 -27.36
C PRO A 649 15.41 15.85 -27.20
N VAL A 650 15.40 15.32 -25.99
CA VAL A 650 15.01 13.91 -25.75
C VAL A 650 13.49 13.72 -25.90
N MET A 651 12.68 14.73 -25.58
CA MET A 651 11.24 14.70 -25.87
C MET A 651 10.99 14.59 -27.39
N THR A 652 11.70 15.39 -28.19
CA THR A 652 11.57 15.37 -29.67
C THR A 652 11.96 14.02 -30.27
N GLN A 653 12.95 13.35 -29.68
CA GLN A 653 13.38 12.02 -30.11
C GLN A 653 12.42 10.90 -29.72
N THR A 654 11.61 11.10 -28.67
CA THR A 654 10.86 10.02 -28.01
C THR A 654 9.36 10.09 -28.26
N LEU A 655 8.82 11.29 -28.39
CA LEU A 655 7.39 11.59 -28.44
C LEU A 655 6.91 11.96 -29.84
N LYS A 656 5.62 11.85 -30.09
CA LYS A 656 4.97 12.39 -31.26
C LYS A 656 4.93 13.92 -31.20
N ALA A 657 4.95 14.58 -32.33
CA ALA A 657 5.05 16.04 -32.40
C ALA A 657 3.94 16.78 -31.63
N ASP A 658 2.71 16.26 -31.66
CA ASP A 658 1.54 16.80 -30.95
C ASP A 658 1.58 16.57 -29.41
N GLU A 659 2.52 15.75 -28.91
CA GLU A 659 2.69 15.45 -27.50
C GLU A 659 3.69 16.37 -26.79
N ILE A 660 4.69 16.85 -27.53
CA ILE A 660 5.88 17.52 -26.96
C ILE A 660 5.50 18.70 -26.09
N SER A 661 4.70 19.64 -26.59
CA SER A 661 4.31 20.84 -25.85
C SER A 661 3.46 20.51 -24.61
N ARG A 662 2.60 19.50 -24.69
CA ARG A 662 1.74 19.07 -23.58
C ARG A 662 2.51 18.30 -22.49
N VAL A 663 3.50 17.50 -22.88
CA VAL A 663 4.41 16.86 -21.94
C VAL A 663 5.32 17.88 -21.29
N ALA A 664 5.80 18.87 -22.02
CA ALA A 664 6.53 20.02 -21.47
C ALA A 664 5.69 20.79 -20.43
N PHE A 665 4.39 20.96 -20.66
CA PHE A 665 3.46 21.53 -19.67
C PHE A 665 3.43 20.71 -18.36
N ILE A 666 3.32 19.36 -18.44
CA ILE A 666 3.35 18.49 -17.26
C ILE A 666 4.62 18.74 -16.44
N TYR A 667 5.78 18.76 -17.08
CA TYR A 667 7.05 18.93 -16.39
C TYR A 667 7.29 20.35 -15.88
N SER A 668 6.84 21.36 -16.60
CA SER A 668 6.94 22.75 -16.14
C SER A 668 6.04 23.08 -14.96
N ARG A 669 4.92 22.36 -14.81
CA ARG A 669 4.00 22.49 -13.66
C ARG A 669 4.31 21.50 -12.53
N GLY A 670 5.28 20.60 -12.69
CA GLY A 670 5.59 19.55 -11.73
C GLY A 670 4.51 18.48 -11.62
N GLY A 671 3.64 18.33 -12.64
CA GLY A 671 2.60 17.33 -12.69
C GLY A 671 1.31 17.75 -13.37
N ARG A 672 0.27 16.95 -13.23
CA ARG A 672 -1.11 17.25 -13.61
C ARG A 672 -1.98 17.34 -12.37
N PHE A 673 -2.75 18.42 -12.27
CA PHE A 673 -3.64 18.70 -11.14
C PHE A 673 -5.01 19.07 -11.69
N ALA A 674 -6.06 18.38 -11.22
CA ALA A 674 -7.43 18.75 -11.55
C ALA A 674 -7.80 20.08 -10.89
N PRO A 675 -8.55 20.96 -11.57
CA PRO A 675 -8.88 22.29 -11.05
C PRO A 675 -9.97 22.25 -9.96
N ASP A 676 -10.70 21.14 -9.86
CA ASP A 676 -11.86 20.98 -8.99
C ASP A 676 -11.57 20.09 -7.76
N ASN A 677 -12.47 20.13 -6.80
CA ASN A 677 -12.46 19.31 -5.60
C ASN A 677 -13.30 18.04 -5.75
N SER A 678 -13.36 17.45 -6.96
CA SER A 678 -14.19 16.30 -7.30
C SER A 678 -13.95 15.08 -6.39
N GLY A 679 -12.76 14.95 -5.82
CA GLY A 679 -12.43 13.88 -4.89
C GLY A 679 -13.15 13.90 -3.54
N ARG A 680 -13.92 14.95 -3.24
CA ARG A 680 -14.84 14.96 -2.09
C ARG A 680 -16.20 14.33 -2.41
N VAL A 681 -16.52 14.16 -3.68
CA VAL A 681 -17.87 13.77 -4.13
C VAL A 681 -17.92 12.35 -4.66
N ASP A 682 -16.83 11.82 -5.19
CA ASP A 682 -16.78 10.60 -6.01
C ASP A 682 -16.03 9.42 -5.32
N ASN A 683 -16.06 9.36 -4.00
CA ASN A 683 -15.41 8.28 -3.26
C ASN A 683 -16.34 7.10 -2.99
#